data_885a560d4c12f71cc288cf21151972df
#
_entry.id   885a560d4c12f71cc288cf21151972df
#
_cell.length_a   1.000
_cell.length_b   1.000
_cell.length_c   1.000
_cell.angle_alpha   90.00
_cell.angle_beta   90.00
_cell.angle_gamma   90.00
#
_symmetry.space_group_name_H-M   'P 1'
#
loop_
_entity.id
_entity.type
_entity.pdbx_description
1 polymer ?
#
loop_
_entity_poly.entity_id
_entity_poly.type
_entity_poly.pdbx_seq_one_letter_code
_entity_poly.pdbx_strand_id
1 'polypeptide(L)'
;MIESNNFLEQIFDYANTIPHQIALVDDENEVTYLEMKEKVEETIRLLKKYQLDNQCVALQVTRGVYFPIIVLALTKMSVTFIPQDITQPKERLNQMIETAQATAIISVKDGNYHVQKIDKEKFKSTNAWAIYFTSGSTGIPKAVEIPIENVKNTVIWEKNEFEISMKDRVAAYTPYSFAISYIELFSTLYSGATLYIVNEQIRHDLSLLKEYLVKYSITFMNTTAVIGEQIVKNMKIPSLRILTFSGQRFPKIDLTKLPYKVFNVYGNTECGAATIKEMKYTDKKITIGKPVYRMNALVLGEQNESLAEGEVGELFIYGPQVAMGYYFNSDATSKTFITVESSNNKEKVRGYCTGDFARILPTGEIEYLGRRDRQYKINGVRIDLAEIEEALQKVLPQLQQSYVIVRKNRIYCWITSQKCENEQLVLKKLKQYLPNVMIPTRLIQRESLPLNGNGKTDENLLFDELSEQGNMNVKRPISKKQAAIEAYITTVWAQILNIDEKNITFESDFKKLGASSLQIMELGVKILQDRNQKVNFVELHKQSKLSDMAMLLAEENRFQSIYTFVARTDKMKENPGIFIVHSGNTGSDVYRPLFEKIIEPDFPIYVIEPHNLLTSGERIDGIENIAKYYSELIENFAPEKKFGQIKLMGWSYGGVVASEICHQLMKSKNHKEITELIILDSPFYLNHEDIDLAQTREKNGYYRKYFEETHIFKNRTKKNVTTERLIKNNHDVFQDLIHYKPKKLDIPTIFVRSMVEERPLSDEQIGKLFSNNCIIDVFSRHDYLFVEEKTALIIKKLLQLTPTGGFE
;
A
#
# COMPACT_ATOMS: atom_id res chain seq x y z
N MET A 1 15.46 38.63 -9.49
CA MET A 1 16.56 37.66 -9.56
C MET A 1 16.71 37.02 -8.19
N ILE A 2 16.19 35.82 -8.00
CA ILE A 2 16.43 35.04 -6.78
C ILE A 2 17.68 34.24 -7.07
N GLU A 3 18.79 34.59 -6.42
CA GLU A 3 20.10 33.97 -6.61
C GLU A 3 20.07 32.48 -6.27
N SER A 4 20.81 31.71 -7.00
CA SER A 4 20.74 30.25 -7.13
C SER A 4 21.13 29.40 -5.89
N ASN A 5 21.52 30.00 -4.77
CA ASN A 5 22.03 29.28 -3.58
C ASN A 5 21.05 29.17 -2.42
N ASN A 6 19.79 29.65 -2.54
CA ASN A 6 19.00 29.96 -1.35
C ASN A 6 17.69 29.15 -1.18
N PHE A 7 17.41 28.11 -2.03
CA PHE A 7 16.10 27.47 -1.90
C PHE A 7 15.97 26.58 -0.66
N LEU A 8 17.04 25.87 -0.26
CA LEU A 8 17.05 25.10 0.98
C LEU A 8 17.09 26.00 2.22
N GLU A 9 17.82 27.11 2.14
CA GLU A 9 17.86 28.09 3.23
C GLU A 9 16.47 28.63 3.54
N GLN A 10 15.66 28.92 2.52
CA GLN A 10 14.27 29.33 2.70
C GLN A 10 13.45 28.26 3.46
N ILE A 11 13.61 26.97 3.14
CA ILE A 11 12.93 25.88 3.88
C ILE A 11 13.34 25.88 5.35
N PHE A 12 14.65 26.03 5.63
CA PHE A 12 15.15 26.02 7.00
C PHE A 12 14.91 27.32 7.76
N ASP A 13 14.68 28.43 7.07
CA ASP A 13 14.33 29.72 7.69
C ASP A 13 12.92 29.72 8.30
N TYR A 14 12.04 28.83 7.83
CA TYR A 14 10.74 28.61 8.47
C TYR A 14 10.87 28.06 9.91
N ALA A 15 11.97 27.38 10.24
CA ALA A 15 12.25 27.00 11.63
C ALA A 15 12.47 28.22 12.55
N ASN A 16 12.84 29.38 12.00
CA ASN A 16 13.01 30.62 12.74
C ASN A 16 11.73 31.49 12.71
N THR A 17 11.03 31.52 11.57
CA THR A 17 9.89 32.42 11.33
C THR A 17 8.55 31.83 11.73
N ILE A 18 8.38 30.51 11.57
CA ILE A 18 7.16 29.76 11.95
C ILE A 18 7.52 28.43 12.64
N PRO A 19 8.29 28.43 13.75
CA PRO A 19 8.87 27.25 14.36
C PRO A 19 7.86 26.14 14.71
N HIS A 20 6.67 26.51 15.13
CA HIS A 20 5.62 25.61 15.60
C HIS A 20 4.63 25.19 14.50
N GLN A 21 4.78 25.74 13.27
CA GLN A 21 3.99 25.25 12.13
C GLN A 21 4.36 23.80 11.83
N ILE A 22 3.37 22.94 11.63
CA ILE A 22 3.61 21.56 11.23
C ILE A 22 4.13 21.53 9.80
N ALA A 23 5.27 20.85 9.61
CA ALA A 23 5.92 20.67 8.31
C ALA A 23 5.56 19.30 7.69
N LEU A 24 5.61 18.22 8.50
CA LEU A 24 5.41 16.84 8.04
C LEU A 24 4.42 16.13 8.95
N VAL A 25 3.53 15.34 8.33
CA VAL A 25 2.56 14.50 9.05
C VAL A 25 2.56 13.12 8.41
N ASP A 26 2.71 12.08 9.21
CA ASP A 26 2.38 10.70 8.84
C ASP A 26 1.40 10.09 9.85
N ASP A 27 1.20 8.78 9.85
CA ASP A 27 0.22 8.13 10.72
C ASP A 27 0.58 8.20 12.21
N GLU A 28 1.88 8.33 12.52
CA GLU A 28 2.43 8.23 13.87
C GLU A 28 3.06 9.54 14.36
N ASN A 29 3.43 10.43 13.42
CA ASN A 29 4.23 11.61 13.73
C ASN A 29 3.64 12.88 13.14
N GLU A 30 3.68 13.94 13.93
CA GLU A 30 3.56 15.33 13.50
C GLU A 30 4.88 16.03 13.81
N VAL A 31 5.53 16.60 12.80
CA VAL A 31 6.85 17.22 12.92
C VAL A 31 6.76 18.68 12.52
N THR A 32 7.10 19.59 13.42
CA THR A 32 7.14 21.03 13.15
C THR A 32 8.34 21.43 12.28
N TYR A 33 8.35 22.64 11.74
CA TYR A 33 9.49 23.15 10.96
C TYR A 33 10.77 23.21 11.81
N LEU A 34 10.66 23.55 13.11
CA LEU A 34 11.80 23.54 14.01
C LEU A 34 12.34 22.12 14.23
N GLU A 35 11.48 21.19 14.61
CA GLU A 35 11.86 19.77 14.81
C GLU A 35 12.40 19.14 13.53
N MET A 36 11.81 19.47 12.37
CA MET A 36 12.32 18.99 11.08
C MET A 36 13.75 19.45 10.85
N LYS A 37 14.06 20.74 11.09
CA LYS A 37 15.42 21.26 10.98
C LYS A 37 16.38 20.54 11.92
N GLU A 38 16.02 20.36 13.19
CA GLU A 38 16.84 19.65 14.19
C GLU A 38 17.11 18.21 13.79
N LYS A 39 16.08 17.48 13.33
CA LYS A 39 16.19 16.10 12.82
C LYS A 39 17.07 16.01 11.58
N VAL A 40 16.97 16.98 10.66
CA VAL A 40 17.85 17.06 9.48
C VAL A 40 19.31 17.26 9.91
N GLU A 41 19.59 18.16 10.87
CA GLU A 41 20.95 18.40 11.37
C GLU A 41 21.51 17.21 12.12
N GLU A 42 20.68 16.51 12.88
CA GLU A 42 21.05 15.24 13.53
C GLU A 42 21.40 14.17 12.49
N THR A 43 20.56 14.01 11.46
CA THR A 43 20.79 13.09 10.35
C THR A 43 22.11 13.40 9.64
N ILE A 44 22.41 14.68 9.38
CA ILE A 44 23.69 15.10 8.79
C ILE A 44 24.86 14.69 9.68
N ARG A 45 24.78 14.93 11.00
CA ARG A 45 25.84 14.54 11.95
C ARG A 45 26.08 13.02 11.93
N LEU A 46 25.02 12.25 11.83
CA LEU A 46 25.10 10.80 11.75
C LEU A 46 25.72 10.35 10.42
N LEU A 47 25.25 10.87 9.29
CA LEU A 47 25.70 10.45 7.95
C LEU A 47 27.16 10.86 7.66
N LYS A 48 27.64 11.98 8.21
CA LYS A 48 29.05 12.40 8.09
C LYS A 48 30.04 11.36 8.62
N LYS A 49 29.64 10.53 9.60
CA LYS A 49 30.48 9.44 10.12
C LYS A 49 30.81 8.38 9.06
N TYR A 50 30.01 8.30 8.02
CA TYR A 50 30.16 7.31 6.93
C TYR A 50 30.96 7.84 5.73
N GLN A 51 31.34 9.13 5.71
CA GLN A 51 32.15 9.75 4.64
C GLN A 51 31.52 9.55 3.25
N LEU A 52 30.27 9.99 3.10
CA LEU A 52 29.48 9.79 1.86
C LEU A 52 29.67 10.92 0.83
N ASP A 53 30.59 11.84 1.05
CA ASP A 53 30.82 12.99 0.19
C ASP A 53 31.13 12.58 -1.25
N ASN A 54 30.47 13.23 -2.21
CA ASN A 54 30.55 12.93 -3.65
C ASN A 54 30.19 11.49 -4.05
N GLN A 55 29.47 10.76 -3.20
CA GLN A 55 29.03 9.40 -3.45
C GLN A 55 27.54 9.36 -3.88
N CYS A 56 27.11 8.16 -4.32
CA CYS A 56 25.71 7.86 -4.59
C CYS A 56 25.21 6.84 -3.57
N VAL A 57 24.07 7.09 -2.95
CA VAL A 57 23.49 6.21 -1.93
C VAL A 57 22.08 5.76 -2.31
N ALA A 58 21.73 4.51 -2.03
CA ALA A 58 20.38 4.00 -2.22
C ALA A 58 19.54 4.25 -0.97
N LEU A 59 18.33 4.78 -1.14
CA LEU A 59 17.37 5.01 -0.06
C LEU A 59 16.30 3.93 -0.07
N GLN A 60 16.36 3.00 0.88
CA GLN A 60 15.36 1.96 1.13
C GLN A 60 14.54 2.32 2.37
N VAL A 61 13.73 3.36 2.27
CA VAL A 61 12.96 3.93 3.38
C VAL A 61 11.47 3.79 3.10
N THR A 62 10.73 3.31 4.10
CA THR A 62 9.27 3.25 4.06
C THR A 62 8.65 4.65 4.00
N ARG A 63 7.40 4.73 3.56
CA ARG A 63 6.68 6.01 3.54
C ARG A 63 6.47 6.50 4.96
N GLY A 64 6.91 7.73 5.21
CA GLY A 64 6.85 8.39 6.51
C GLY A 64 7.76 9.60 6.56
N VAL A 65 7.81 10.27 7.71
CA VAL A 65 8.56 11.52 7.92
C VAL A 65 10.07 11.38 7.75
N TYR A 66 10.62 10.18 7.89
CA TYR A 66 12.06 9.95 7.76
C TYR A 66 12.59 10.15 6.34
N PHE A 67 11.82 9.80 5.31
CA PHE A 67 12.27 9.99 3.92
C PHE A 67 12.50 11.47 3.58
N PRO A 68 11.55 12.40 3.81
CA PRO A 68 11.78 13.83 3.65
C PRO A 68 13.01 14.34 4.41
N ILE A 69 13.19 13.93 5.66
CA ILE A 69 14.31 14.35 6.51
C ILE A 69 15.63 13.89 5.91
N ILE A 70 15.74 12.63 5.47
CA ILE A 70 16.96 12.10 4.84
C ILE A 70 17.24 12.82 3.53
N VAL A 71 16.23 13.05 2.69
CA VAL A 71 16.39 13.74 1.40
C VAL A 71 16.90 15.18 1.60
N LEU A 72 16.36 15.91 2.59
CA LEU A 72 16.85 17.26 2.94
C LEU A 72 18.29 17.22 3.44
N ALA A 73 18.65 16.23 4.28
CA ALA A 73 20.01 16.06 4.78
C ALA A 73 21.00 15.76 3.65
N LEU A 74 20.69 14.82 2.76
CA LEU A 74 21.54 14.47 1.62
C LEU A 74 21.66 15.63 0.64
N THR A 75 20.57 16.36 0.39
CA THR A 75 20.58 17.58 -0.45
C THR A 75 21.53 18.64 0.12
N LYS A 76 21.47 18.87 1.45
CA LYS A 76 22.38 19.83 2.14
C LYS A 76 23.83 19.36 2.14
N MET A 77 24.07 18.05 2.13
CA MET A 77 25.41 17.44 2.03
C MET A 77 25.91 17.31 0.58
N SER A 78 25.12 17.64 -0.41
CA SER A 78 25.42 17.41 -1.84
C SER A 78 25.74 15.95 -2.15
N VAL A 79 25.05 15.00 -1.51
CA VAL A 79 25.15 13.56 -1.73
C VAL A 79 24.06 13.14 -2.69
N THR A 80 24.44 12.51 -3.80
CA THR A 80 23.49 11.95 -4.78
C THR A 80 22.77 10.74 -4.18
N PHE A 81 21.47 10.57 -4.44
CA PHE A 81 20.72 9.46 -3.92
C PHE A 81 19.79 8.81 -4.96
N ILE A 82 19.42 7.55 -4.69
CA ILE A 82 18.49 6.77 -5.48
C ILE A 82 17.32 6.42 -4.58
N PRO A 83 16.14 7.00 -4.76
CA PRO A 83 14.96 6.57 -4.01
C PRO A 83 14.47 5.21 -4.55
N GLN A 84 14.41 4.21 -3.70
CA GLN A 84 13.97 2.86 -4.02
C GLN A 84 12.65 2.53 -3.36
N ASP A 85 11.74 1.95 -4.11
CA ASP A 85 10.51 1.39 -3.59
C ASP A 85 10.78 -0.04 -3.12
N ILE A 86 10.81 -0.25 -1.81
CA ILE A 86 11.12 -1.53 -1.16
C ILE A 86 10.09 -2.64 -1.46
N THR A 87 8.95 -2.29 -2.05
CA THR A 87 7.94 -3.28 -2.48
C THR A 87 8.29 -3.93 -3.83
N GLN A 88 9.30 -3.41 -4.52
CA GLN A 88 9.78 -3.98 -5.77
C GLN A 88 10.63 -5.24 -5.53
N PRO A 89 10.75 -6.10 -6.57
CA PRO A 89 11.60 -7.29 -6.49
C PRO A 89 13.03 -6.96 -6.06
N LYS A 90 13.60 -7.79 -5.18
CA LYS A 90 14.95 -7.58 -4.65
C LYS A 90 16.02 -7.55 -5.75
N GLU A 91 15.89 -8.39 -6.76
CA GLU A 91 16.76 -8.44 -7.92
C GLU A 91 16.76 -7.11 -8.67
N ARG A 92 15.58 -6.48 -8.82
CA ARG A 92 15.46 -5.16 -9.45
C ARG A 92 16.10 -4.05 -8.61
N LEU A 93 15.89 -4.06 -7.30
CA LEU A 93 16.56 -3.11 -6.39
C LEU A 93 18.09 -3.23 -6.47
N ASN A 94 18.62 -4.46 -6.50
CA ASN A 94 20.04 -4.72 -6.66
C ASN A 94 20.58 -4.22 -8.01
N GLN A 95 19.86 -4.47 -9.12
CA GLN A 95 20.22 -3.93 -10.44
C GLN A 95 20.29 -2.40 -10.45
N MET A 96 19.37 -1.72 -9.78
CA MET A 96 19.39 -0.25 -9.66
C MET A 96 20.63 0.22 -8.90
N ILE A 97 20.98 -0.46 -7.79
CA ILE A 97 22.18 -0.20 -6.99
C ILE A 97 23.46 -0.40 -7.83
N GLU A 98 23.50 -1.48 -8.60
CA GLU A 98 24.64 -1.79 -9.49
C GLU A 98 24.75 -0.79 -10.63
N THR A 99 23.65 -0.47 -11.32
CA THR A 99 23.62 0.47 -12.44
C THR A 99 24.03 1.87 -12.01
N ALA A 100 23.55 2.34 -10.87
CA ALA A 100 23.91 3.66 -10.34
C ALA A 100 25.22 3.65 -9.52
N GLN A 101 25.87 2.50 -9.37
CA GLN A 101 27.11 2.34 -8.60
C GLN A 101 26.98 2.90 -7.18
N ALA A 102 25.84 2.68 -6.52
CA ALA A 102 25.66 3.15 -5.16
C ALA A 102 26.68 2.50 -4.21
N THR A 103 27.22 3.30 -3.31
CA THR A 103 28.29 2.92 -2.35
C THR A 103 27.76 2.61 -0.96
N ALA A 104 26.49 2.96 -0.71
CA ALA A 104 25.83 2.64 0.54
C ALA A 104 24.31 2.51 0.33
N ILE A 105 23.67 1.76 1.24
CA ILE A 105 22.23 1.71 1.39
C ILE A 105 21.88 2.38 2.72
N ILE A 106 20.95 3.34 2.68
CA ILE A 106 20.37 3.97 3.86
C ILE A 106 18.96 3.45 4.03
N SER A 107 18.67 2.91 5.21
CA SER A 107 17.34 2.45 5.59
C SER A 107 16.98 2.95 7.00
N VAL A 108 15.69 2.91 7.33
CA VAL A 108 15.21 3.25 8.67
C VAL A 108 14.43 2.05 9.20
N LYS A 109 14.76 1.62 10.42
CA LYS A 109 14.08 0.55 11.11
C LYS A 109 13.83 0.96 12.55
N ASP A 110 12.59 0.90 12.99
CA ASP A 110 12.16 1.30 14.35
C ASP A 110 12.68 2.69 14.76
N GLY A 111 12.61 3.66 13.83
CA GLY A 111 13.10 5.02 14.02
C GLY A 111 14.62 5.20 13.97
N ASN A 112 15.39 4.12 13.82
CA ASN A 112 16.85 4.17 13.79
C ASN A 112 17.38 4.09 12.35
N TYR A 113 18.41 4.90 12.08
CA TYR A 113 19.09 4.90 10.78
C TYR A 113 20.08 3.74 10.69
N HIS A 114 20.02 3.00 9.61
CA HIS A 114 20.94 1.94 9.26
C HIS A 114 21.64 2.29 7.95
N VAL A 115 22.96 2.34 7.99
CA VAL A 115 23.79 2.60 6.80
C VAL A 115 24.66 1.38 6.54
N GLN A 116 24.38 0.69 5.45
CA GLN A 116 25.17 -0.45 4.99
C GLN A 116 26.09 0.01 3.87
N LYS A 117 27.41 -0.01 4.09
CA LYS A 117 28.39 0.26 3.03
C LYS A 117 28.44 -0.89 2.03
N ILE A 118 28.66 -0.56 0.76
CA ILE A 118 28.86 -1.48 -0.34
C ILE A 118 30.29 -1.27 -0.83
N ASP A 119 31.14 -2.28 -0.69
CA ASP A 119 32.51 -2.22 -1.18
C ASP A 119 32.52 -2.21 -2.71
N LYS A 120 32.93 -1.07 -3.28
CA LYS A 120 33.17 -0.93 -4.72
C LYS A 120 34.50 -0.25 -4.95
N GLU A 121 35.36 -0.92 -5.72
CA GLU A 121 36.69 -0.41 -6.04
C GLU A 121 36.70 0.83 -6.95
N LYS A 122 35.61 1.09 -7.68
CA LYS A 122 35.50 2.21 -8.62
C LYS A 122 34.12 2.84 -8.54
N PHE A 123 34.06 4.04 -8.01
CA PHE A 123 32.91 4.94 -8.10
C PHE A 123 33.24 6.10 -9.04
N LYS A 124 32.34 6.41 -9.95
CA LYS A 124 32.43 7.63 -10.75
C LYS A 124 31.50 8.68 -10.13
N SER A 125 32.05 9.79 -9.63
CA SER A 125 31.24 10.87 -9.08
C SER A 125 30.30 11.44 -10.15
N THR A 126 29.08 11.78 -9.72
CA THR A 126 28.11 12.51 -10.55
C THR A 126 27.77 13.84 -9.86
N ASN A 127 27.44 14.86 -10.66
CA ASN A 127 26.90 16.12 -10.16
C ASN A 127 25.37 16.12 -10.11
N ALA A 128 24.75 14.95 -10.30
CA ALA A 128 23.30 14.81 -10.17
C ALA A 128 22.87 15.01 -8.71
N TRP A 129 21.78 15.71 -8.51
CA TRP A 129 21.11 15.79 -7.22
C TRP A 129 20.56 14.43 -6.80
N ALA A 130 19.87 13.73 -7.73
CA ALA A 130 19.35 12.40 -7.54
C ALA A 130 19.35 11.60 -8.86
N ILE A 131 19.26 10.27 -8.74
CA ILE A 131 19.10 9.37 -9.88
C ILE A 131 17.75 8.68 -9.74
N TYR A 132 16.86 8.90 -10.71
CA TYR A 132 15.58 8.20 -10.82
C TYR A 132 15.63 7.18 -11.95
N PHE A 133 14.99 6.04 -11.74
CA PHE A 133 14.99 4.96 -12.72
C PHE A 133 13.71 4.94 -13.54
N THR A 134 13.86 4.75 -14.84
CA THR A 134 12.77 4.52 -15.78
C THR A 134 12.96 3.16 -16.47
N SER A 135 11.86 2.60 -17.02
CA SER A 135 11.95 1.38 -17.83
C SER A 135 12.85 1.59 -19.05
N GLY A 136 13.68 0.62 -19.33
CA GLY A 136 14.65 0.65 -20.41
C GLY A 136 14.35 -0.30 -21.56
N SER A 137 14.59 0.13 -22.80
CA SER A 137 14.42 -0.70 -24.02
C SER A 137 15.37 -1.91 -24.11
N THR A 138 16.35 -1.98 -23.23
CA THR A 138 17.32 -3.08 -23.12
C THR A 138 17.05 -3.96 -21.90
N GLY A 139 15.85 -3.85 -21.29
CA GLY A 139 15.46 -4.59 -20.10
C GLY A 139 16.16 -4.19 -18.80
N ILE A 140 17.17 -3.34 -18.89
CA ILE A 140 17.83 -2.75 -17.73
C ILE A 140 17.23 -1.36 -17.50
N PRO A 141 16.78 -1.05 -16.27
CA PRO A 141 16.25 0.28 -15.96
C PRO A 141 17.26 1.37 -16.26
N LYS A 142 16.84 2.43 -16.95
CA LYS A 142 17.67 3.60 -17.24
C LYS A 142 17.79 4.52 -16.04
N ALA A 143 19.00 4.83 -15.63
CA ALA A 143 19.31 5.71 -14.51
C ALA A 143 19.34 7.18 -15.01
N VAL A 144 18.31 7.97 -14.73
CA VAL A 144 18.17 9.37 -15.16
C VAL A 144 18.81 10.30 -14.14
N GLU A 145 19.79 11.08 -14.54
CA GLU A 145 20.50 12.05 -13.69
C GLU A 145 19.75 13.38 -13.61
N ILE A 146 19.14 13.66 -12.45
CA ILE A 146 18.38 14.88 -12.19
C ILE A 146 19.30 15.95 -11.58
N PRO A 147 19.49 17.11 -12.24
CA PRO A 147 20.25 18.21 -11.66
C PRO A 147 19.43 18.98 -10.63
N ILE A 148 20.07 19.59 -9.65
CA ILE A 148 19.40 20.41 -8.63
C ILE A 148 18.61 21.58 -9.24
N GLU A 149 19.02 22.10 -10.40
CA GLU A 149 18.30 23.17 -11.11
C GLU A 149 16.91 22.72 -11.60
N ASN A 150 16.75 21.43 -11.92
CA ASN A 150 15.43 20.87 -12.21
C ASN A 150 14.51 21.04 -10.98
N VAL A 151 14.96 20.62 -9.82
CA VAL A 151 14.20 20.73 -8.56
C VAL A 151 13.84 22.17 -8.26
N LYS A 152 14.82 23.08 -8.31
CA LYS A 152 14.61 24.51 -8.04
C LYS A 152 13.57 25.11 -8.97
N ASN A 153 13.70 24.88 -10.28
CA ASN A 153 12.76 25.45 -11.27
C ASN A 153 11.35 24.90 -11.06
N THR A 154 11.21 23.61 -10.81
CA THR A 154 9.92 22.97 -10.59
C THR A 154 9.24 23.52 -9.33
N VAL A 155 9.98 23.66 -8.24
CA VAL A 155 9.47 24.18 -6.95
C VAL A 155 8.96 25.62 -7.10
N ILE A 156 9.75 26.49 -7.76
CA ILE A 156 9.37 27.88 -7.99
C ILE A 156 8.13 27.97 -8.89
N TRP A 157 8.10 27.17 -9.95
CA TRP A 157 6.97 27.09 -10.84
C TRP A 157 5.70 26.64 -10.11
N GLU A 158 5.74 25.50 -9.42
CA GLU A 158 4.56 24.93 -8.78
C GLU A 158 4.01 25.83 -7.68
N LYS A 159 4.89 26.42 -6.86
CA LYS A 159 4.50 27.41 -5.85
C LYS A 159 3.74 28.58 -6.46
N ASN A 160 4.23 29.13 -7.57
CA ASN A 160 3.64 30.32 -8.20
C ASN A 160 2.37 29.97 -8.98
N GLU A 161 2.38 28.87 -9.75
CA GLU A 161 1.23 28.44 -10.57
C GLU A 161 0.01 28.10 -9.71
N PHE A 162 0.25 27.41 -8.60
CA PHE A 162 -0.82 26.95 -7.71
C PHE A 162 -1.00 27.81 -6.46
N GLU A 163 -0.23 28.91 -6.34
CA GLU A 163 -0.27 29.81 -5.19
C GLU A 163 -0.16 29.06 -3.85
N ILE A 164 0.78 28.09 -3.77
CA ILE A 164 0.97 27.29 -2.56
C ILE A 164 1.50 28.18 -1.44
N SER A 165 0.85 28.09 -0.28
CA SER A 165 1.11 28.93 0.89
C SER A 165 1.13 28.13 2.19
N MET A 166 1.47 28.76 3.30
CA MET A 166 1.48 28.18 4.65
C MET A 166 0.13 27.58 5.09
N LYS A 167 -0.97 27.96 4.43
CA LYS A 167 -2.30 27.45 4.71
C LYS A 167 -2.59 26.13 4.02
N ASP A 168 -1.78 25.73 3.06
CA ASP A 168 -2.01 24.56 2.26
C ASP A 168 -1.60 23.28 3.01
N ARG A 169 -2.39 22.24 2.74
CA ARG A 169 -2.23 20.89 3.22
C ARG A 169 -2.07 19.98 2.02
N VAL A 170 -0.84 19.58 1.73
CA VAL A 170 -0.48 18.88 0.50
C VAL A 170 -0.37 17.39 0.77
N ALA A 171 -1.05 16.58 -0.03
CA ALA A 171 -0.93 15.13 0.07
C ALA A 171 0.30 14.61 -0.69
N ALA A 172 1.26 14.04 0.01
CA ALA A 172 2.34 13.25 -0.61
C ALA A 172 1.80 11.87 -0.97
N TYR A 173 1.23 11.75 -2.15
CA TYR A 173 0.58 10.53 -2.65
C TYR A 173 1.50 9.68 -3.54
N THR A 174 2.37 10.33 -4.31
CA THR A 174 3.25 9.67 -5.29
C THR A 174 4.28 8.76 -4.61
N PRO A 175 4.57 7.54 -5.13
CA PRO A 175 5.67 6.71 -4.65
C PRO A 175 7.00 7.47 -4.70
N TYR A 176 7.84 7.30 -3.70
CA TYR A 176 9.14 7.99 -3.62
C TYR A 176 10.10 7.68 -4.76
N SER A 177 9.95 6.52 -5.40
CA SER A 177 10.72 6.13 -6.59
C SER A 177 10.30 6.86 -7.89
N PHE A 178 9.24 7.67 -7.86
CA PHE A 178 8.80 8.48 -9.00
C PHE A 178 9.22 9.94 -8.82
N ALA A 179 9.71 10.57 -9.88
CA ALA A 179 10.22 11.93 -9.83
C ALA A 179 9.21 12.97 -9.31
N ILE A 180 7.90 12.79 -9.55
CA ILE A 180 6.86 13.69 -9.02
C ILE A 180 6.90 13.78 -7.47
N SER A 181 7.41 12.76 -6.76
CA SER A 181 7.48 12.76 -5.30
C SER A 181 8.33 13.88 -4.72
N TYR A 182 9.43 14.26 -5.40
CA TYR A 182 10.25 15.39 -4.93
C TYR A 182 9.53 16.73 -5.14
N ILE A 183 8.65 16.82 -6.15
CA ILE A 183 7.85 18.01 -6.39
C ILE A 183 6.90 18.21 -5.21
N GLU A 184 6.14 17.16 -4.83
CA GLU A 184 5.26 17.19 -3.65
C GLU A 184 6.01 17.64 -2.39
N LEU A 185 7.20 17.09 -2.15
CA LEU A 185 8.04 17.40 -1.00
C LEU A 185 8.52 18.84 -0.97
N PHE A 186 9.26 19.23 -2.01
CA PHE A 186 9.97 20.51 -1.97
C PHE A 186 9.07 21.71 -2.22
N SER A 187 8.05 21.60 -3.07
CA SER A 187 7.11 22.72 -3.29
C SER A 187 6.31 23.02 -2.01
N THR A 188 5.93 21.98 -1.28
CA THR A 188 5.25 22.13 0.01
C THR A 188 6.12 22.84 1.02
N LEU A 189 7.31 22.30 1.29
CA LEU A 189 8.20 22.84 2.33
C LEU A 189 8.75 24.23 1.97
N TYR A 190 9.03 24.47 0.70
CA TYR A 190 9.45 25.80 0.21
C TYR A 190 8.38 26.87 0.35
N SER A 191 7.13 26.47 0.46
CA SER A 191 5.99 27.38 0.62
C SER A 191 5.56 27.55 2.08
N GLY A 192 6.23 26.90 3.05
CA GLY A 192 5.84 26.91 4.46
C GLY A 192 4.57 26.09 4.75
N ALA A 193 4.12 25.26 3.80
CA ALA A 193 2.93 24.43 3.89
C ALA A 193 3.19 23.11 4.66
N THR A 194 2.14 22.35 4.94
CA THR A 194 2.24 21.05 5.62
C THR A 194 2.13 19.91 4.62
N LEU A 195 3.09 18.97 4.64
CA LEU A 195 3.10 17.77 3.84
C LEU A 195 2.48 16.59 4.60
N TYR A 196 1.38 16.08 4.10
CA TYR A 196 0.65 14.93 4.63
C TYR A 196 1.05 13.66 3.87
N ILE A 197 1.76 12.75 4.50
CA ILE A 197 2.32 11.57 3.86
C ILE A 197 1.30 10.44 3.89
N VAL A 198 0.76 10.11 2.71
CA VAL A 198 -0.24 9.05 2.55
C VAL A 198 0.46 7.70 2.57
N ASN A 199 0.12 6.83 3.54
CA ASN A 199 0.71 5.50 3.66
C ASN A 199 0.28 4.54 2.53
N GLU A 200 0.98 3.40 2.37
CA GLU A 200 0.72 2.45 1.29
C GLU A 200 -0.69 1.83 1.36
N GLN A 201 -1.23 1.57 2.54
CA GLN A 201 -2.58 1.02 2.69
C GLN A 201 -3.64 2.00 2.19
N ILE A 202 -3.52 3.28 2.56
CA ILE A 202 -4.44 4.35 2.14
C ILE A 202 -4.32 4.59 0.63
N ARG A 203 -3.11 4.54 0.08
CA ARG A 203 -2.87 4.71 -1.36
C ARG A 203 -3.58 3.68 -2.23
N HIS A 204 -3.78 2.48 -1.70
CA HIS A 204 -4.39 1.36 -2.40
C HIS A 204 -5.88 1.14 -2.07
N ASP A 205 -6.50 2.05 -1.32
CA ASP A 205 -7.92 1.99 -0.97
C ASP A 205 -8.59 3.36 -1.15
N LEU A 206 -9.46 3.48 -2.15
CA LEU A 206 -10.13 4.75 -2.48
C LEU A 206 -11.05 5.24 -1.35
N SER A 207 -11.61 4.34 -0.53
CA SER A 207 -12.45 4.73 0.60
C SER A 207 -11.61 5.32 1.73
N LEU A 208 -10.48 4.66 2.06
CA LEU A 208 -9.53 5.17 3.05
C LEU A 208 -8.87 6.47 2.56
N LEU A 209 -8.56 6.57 1.27
CA LEU A 209 -8.03 7.80 0.68
C LEU A 209 -9.01 8.96 0.84
N LYS A 210 -10.30 8.75 0.53
CA LYS A 210 -11.33 9.77 0.73
C LYS A 210 -11.40 10.20 2.19
N GLU A 211 -11.47 9.24 3.12
CA GLU A 211 -11.51 9.53 4.56
C GLU A 211 -10.29 10.35 5.00
N TYR A 212 -9.10 9.99 4.51
CA TYR A 212 -7.84 10.69 4.78
C TYR A 212 -7.87 12.15 4.27
N LEU A 213 -8.24 12.34 2.99
CA LEU A 213 -8.28 13.66 2.36
C LEU A 213 -9.27 14.60 3.06
N VAL A 214 -10.41 14.09 3.50
CA VAL A 214 -11.42 14.86 4.25
C VAL A 214 -10.96 15.11 5.70
N LYS A 215 -10.46 14.08 6.41
CA LYS A 215 -10.00 14.19 7.81
C LYS A 215 -8.94 15.26 7.98
N TYR A 216 -7.94 15.25 7.09
CA TYR A 216 -6.83 16.20 7.16
C TYR A 216 -7.08 17.48 6.37
N SER A 217 -8.29 17.65 5.81
CA SER A 217 -8.67 18.84 5.03
C SER A 217 -7.63 19.17 3.95
N ILE A 218 -7.24 18.18 3.15
CA ILE A 218 -6.23 18.33 2.09
C ILE A 218 -6.70 19.37 1.08
N THR A 219 -5.80 20.28 0.71
CA THR A 219 -6.07 21.41 -0.21
C THR A 219 -5.44 21.20 -1.59
N PHE A 220 -4.36 20.42 -1.67
CA PHE A 220 -3.62 20.18 -2.90
C PHE A 220 -3.16 18.74 -3.01
N MET A 221 -3.29 18.15 -4.19
CA MET A 221 -2.86 16.78 -4.45
C MET A 221 -2.41 16.61 -5.91
N ASN A 222 -1.21 16.02 -6.08
CA ASN A 222 -0.74 15.50 -7.35
C ASN A 222 -1.18 14.05 -7.48
N THR A 223 -1.62 13.63 -8.69
CA THR A 223 -2.07 12.26 -8.90
C THR A 223 -1.86 11.79 -10.34
N THR A 224 -1.99 10.50 -10.58
CA THR A 224 -2.10 9.98 -11.94
C THR A 224 -3.50 10.23 -12.50
N ALA A 225 -3.63 10.31 -13.83
CA ALA A 225 -4.92 10.53 -14.48
C ALA A 225 -5.98 9.50 -14.06
N VAL A 226 -5.58 8.27 -13.78
CA VAL A 226 -6.48 7.19 -13.39
C VAL A 226 -7.05 7.39 -11.97
N ILE A 227 -6.20 7.72 -11.01
CA ILE A 227 -6.65 8.00 -9.63
C ILE A 227 -7.42 9.31 -9.57
N GLY A 228 -6.96 10.34 -10.28
CA GLY A 228 -7.66 11.62 -10.35
C GLY A 228 -9.08 11.47 -10.92
N GLU A 229 -9.27 10.63 -11.93
CA GLU A 229 -10.60 10.30 -12.45
C GLU A 229 -11.51 9.69 -11.38
N GLN A 230 -10.99 8.77 -10.55
CA GLN A 230 -11.75 8.19 -9.45
C GLN A 230 -12.09 9.20 -8.35
N ILE A 231 -11.17 10.10 -8.03
CA ILE A 231 -11.40 11.20 -7.09
C ILE A 231 -12.55 12.08 -7.59
N VAL A 232 -12.48 12.55 -8.83
CA VAL A 232 -13.49 13.42 -9.45
C VAL A 232 -14.86 12.74 -9.48
N LYS A 233 -14.93 11.46 -9.88
CA LYS A 233 -16.20 10.73 -10.03
C LYS A 233 -16.84 10.35 -8.69
N ASN A 234 -16.03 9.99 -7.68
CA ASN A 234 -16.51 9.24 -6.52
C ASN A 234 -16.31 9.96 -5.18
N MET A 235 -15.58 11.08 -5.14
CA MET A 235 -15.22 11.73 -3.87
C MET A 235 -15.71 13.17 -3.81
N LYS A 236 -16.29 13.55 -2.67
CA LYS A 236 -16.54 14.95 -2.32
C LYS A 236 -15.47 15.34 -1.29
N ILE A 237 -14.59 16.27 -1.65
CA ILE A 237 -13.51 16.77 -0.79
C ILE A 237 -13.64 18.29 -0.75
N PRO A 238 -14.38 18.84 0.22
CA PRO A 238 -14.70 20.26 0.26
C PRO A 238 -13.49 21.18 0.42
N SER A 239 -12.42 20.68 1.04
CA SER A 239 -11.18 21.40 1.28
C SER A 239 -10.27 21.48 0.07
N LEU A 240 -10.44 20.57 -0.90
CA LEU A 240 -9.55 20.48 -2.05
C LEU A 240 -9.68 21.77 -2.90
N ARG A 241 -8.54 22.34 -3.26
CA ARG A 241 -8.42 23.55 -4.05
C ARG A 241 -7.84 23.26 -5.43
N ILE A 242 -6.90 22.33 -5.48
CA ILE A 242 -6.19 21.93 -6.68
C ILE A 242 -5.99 20.43 -6.75
N LEU A 243 -6.28 19.86 -7.90
CA LEU A 243 -6.00 18.46 -8.23
C LEU A 243 -5.25 18.40 -9.58
N THR A 244 -4.05 17.84 -9.60
CA THR A 244 -3.31 17.68 -10.86
C THR A 244 -3.37 16.25 -11.36
N PHE A 245 -3.43 16.07 -12.66
CA PHE A 245 -3.39 14.80 -13.36
C PHE A 245 -2.13 14.72 -14.20
N SER A 246 -1.41 13.62 -14.04
CA SER A 246 -0.18 13.39 -14.80
C SER A 246 -0.04 11.92 -15.22
N GLY A 247 1.00 11.63 -15.99
CA GLY A 247 1.44 10.28 -16.30
C GLY A 247 0.66 9.53 -17.37
N GLN A 248 -0.55 9.95 -17.73
CA GLN A 248 -1.37 9.36 -18.80
C GLN A 248 -2.21 10.42 -19.49
N ARG A 249 -2.88 10.03 -20.60
CA ARG A 249 -3.81 10.90 -21.28
C ARG A 249 -4.95 11.32 -20.33
N PHE A 250 -5.29 12.62 -20.34
CA PHE A 250 -6.39 13.14 -19.53
C PHE A 250 -7.72 12.44 -19.90
N PRO A 251 -8.48 11.92 -18.93
CA PRO A 251 -9.73 11.20 -19.20
C PRO A 251 -10.86 12.15 -19.58
N LYS A 252 -11.88 11.62 -20.27
CA LYS A 252 -13.14 12.34 -20.52
C LYS A 252 -14.01 12.29 -19.28
N ILE A 253 -13.99 13.34 -18.46
CA ILE A 253 -14.76 13.46 -17.21
C ILE A 253 -15.50 14.78 -17.15
N ASP A 254 -16.62 14.79 -16.40
CA ASP A 254 -17.40 15.99 -16.14
C ASP A 254 -16.76 16.82 -15.02
N LEU A 255 -16.37 18.04 -15.36
CA LEU A 255 -15.74 18.99 -14.42
C LEU A 255 -16.70 20.09 -13.96
N THR A 256 -17.96 20.08 -14.38
CA THR A 256 -18.92 21.21 -14.20
C THR A 256 -19.25 21.52 -12.74
N LYS A 257 -19.20 20.55 -11.85
CA LYS A 257 -19.66 20.65 -10.45
C LYS A 257 -18.51 20.59 -9.44
N LEU A 258 -17.28 20.70 -9.90
CA LEU A 258 -16.13 20.63 -8.98
C LEU A 258 -15.92 21.96 -8.27
N PRO A 259 -15.73 21.96 -6.94
CA PRO A 259 -15.41 23.14 -6.16
C PRO A 259 -13.91 23.51 -6.24
N TYR A 260 -13.10 22.75 -6.98
CA TYR A 260 -11.65 22.90 -7.12
C TYR A 260 -11.22 22.89 -8.59
N LYS A 261 -10.03 23.39 -8.85
CA LYS A 261 -9.42 23.39 -10.18
C LYS A 261 -8.73 22.07 -10.48
N VAL A 262 -8.81 21.65 -11.74
CA VAL A 262 -8.15 20.44 -12.25
C VAL A 262 -7.15 20.82 -13.33
N PHE A 263 -5.93 20.29 -13.22
CA PHE A 263 -4.87 20.56 -14.18
C PHE A 263 -4.36 19.25 -14.82
N ASN A 264 -4.09 19.33 -16.11
CA ASN A 264 -3.37 18.30 -16.85
C ASN A 264 -1.89 18.70 -16.92
N VAL A 265 -1.00 17.91 -16.30
CA VAL A 265 0.45 18.14 -16.29
C VAL A 265 1.12 17.04 -17.10
N TYR A 266 1.86 17.44 -18.12
CA TYR A 266 2.64 16.51 -18.94
C TYR A 266 4.12 16.63 -18.59
N GLY A 267 4.76 15.46 -18.50
CA GLY A 267 6.18 15.35 -18.27
C GLY A 267 6.68 13.92 -18.19
N ASN A 268 7.99 13.79 -18.13
CA ASN A 268 8.71 12.54 -17.98
C ASN A 268 9.83 12.76 -16.96
N THR A 269 10.43 11.69 -16.48
CA THR A 269 11.57 11.78 -15.55
C THR A 269 12.71 12.60 -16.15
N GLU A 270 12.89 12.51 -17.47
CA GLU A 270 13.95 13.16 -18.23
C GLU A 270 13.77 14.69 -18.43
N CYS A 271 12.55 15.21 -18.19
CA CYS A 271 12.28 16.65 -18.38
C CYS A 271 11.43 17.30 -17.28
N GLY A 272 11.13 16.55 -16.20
CA GLY A 272 10.27 17.03 -15.12
C GLY A 272 8.84 17.32 -15.59
N ALA A 273 8.15 18.23 -14.89
CA ALA A 273 6.86 18.78 -15.31
C ALA A 273 7.07 19.82 -16.42
N ALA A 274 6.85 19.43 -17.67
CA ALA A 274 7.24 20.21 -18.84
C ALA A 274 6.14 21.16 -19.33
N THR A 275 4.86 20.70 -19.31
CA THR A 275 3.72 21.54 -19.75
C THR A 275 2.53 21.39 -18.82
N ILE A 276 1.63 22.38 -18.84
CA ILE A 276 0.45 22.43 -18.00
C ILE A 276 -0.76 23.01 -18.72
N LYS A 277 -1.94 22.51 -18.38
CA LYS A 277 -3.23 23.08 -18.77
C LYS A 277 -4.24 23.00 -17.64
N GLU A 278 -4.87 24.12 -17.29
CA GLU A 278 -6.11 24.09 -16.49
C GLU A 278 -7.24 23.53 -17.36
N MET A 279 -7.84 22.43 -16.92
CA MET A 279 -8.89 21.72 -17.64
C MET A 279 -10.26 22.32 -17.33
N LYS A 280 -11.01 22.66 -18.37
CA LYS A 280 -12.37 23.23 -18.25
C LYS A 280 -13.37 22.35 -18.98
N TYR A 281 -14.58 22.31 -18.47
CA TYR A 281 -15.69 21.58 -19.12
C TYR A 281 -15.94 22.05 -20.59
N THR A 282 -15.64 23.31 -20.89
CA THR A 282 -15.77 23.89 -22.24
C THR A 282 -14.69 23.48 -23.22
N ASP A 283 -13.65 22.75 -22.76
CA ASP A 283 -12.55 22.35 -23.62
C ASP A 283 -13.02 21.32 -24.65
N LYS A 284 -13.08 21.77 -25.92
CA LYS A 284 -13.45 20.91 -27.06
C LYS A 284 -12.36 19.89 -27.40
N LYS A 285 -11.11 20.20 -27.08
CA LYS A 285 -9.92 19.39 -27.35
C LYS A 285 -9.08 19.24 -26.10
N ILE A 286 -8.64 18.05 -25.79
CA ILE A 286 -7.72 17.77 -24.71
C ILE A 286 -6.31 17.95 -25.26
N THR A 287 -5.60 18.97 -24.77
CA THR A 287 -4.19 19.25 -25.05
C THR A 287 -3.36 19.00 -23.79
N ILE A 288 -2.03 18.96 -23.93
CA ILE A 288 -1.10 18.94 -22.79
C ILE A 288 -0.71 20.35 -22.35
N GLY A 289 -1.37 21.38 -22.90
CA GLY A 289 -1.20 22.78 -22.50
C GLY A 289 0.02 23.46 -23.08
N LYS A 290 0.59 24.38 -22.30
CA LYS A 290 1.76 25.20 -22.66
C LYS A 290 2.96 24.83 -21.78
N PRO A 291 4.19 25.11 -22.21
CA PRO A 291 5.37 24.94 -21.38
C PRO A 291 5.25 25.71 -20.04
N VAL A 292 5.72 25.08 -18.95
CA VAL A 292 5.77 25.71 -17.64
C VAL A 292 6.90 26.73 -17.53
N TYR A 293 6.97 27.46 -16.42
CA TYR A 293 7.96 28.53 -16.21
C TYR A 293 9.40 28.10 -16.58
N ARG A 294 10.06 28.88 -17.46
CA ARG A 294 11.41 28.64 -18.01
C ARG A 294 11.58 27.37 -18.83
N MET A 295 10.53 26.61 -19.07
CA MET A 295 10.55 25.47 -20.00
C MET A 295 10.06 25.95 -21.39
N ASN A 296 10.48 25.25 -22.42
CA ASN A 296 10.09 25.51 -23.80
C ASN A 296 9.89 24.17 -24.54
N ALA A 297 9.15 24.25 -25.64
CA ALA A 297 8.88 23.11 -26.51
C ALA A 297 9.06 23.45 -27.97
N LEU A 298 9.58 22.51 -28.73
CA LEU A 298 9.61 22.52 -30.19
C LEU A 298 8.98 21.23 -30.71
N VAL A 299 8.57 21.22 -31.95
CA VAL A 299 8.21 20.01 -32.69
C VAL A 299 9.28 19.80 -33.76
N LEU A 300 9.90 18.63 -33.78
CA LEU A 300 11.02 18.32 -34.67
C LEU A 300 10.59 17.37 -35.77
N GLY A 301 11.09 17.64 -36.97
CA GLY A 301 11.02 16.76 -38.13
C GLY A 301 12.05 15.61 -38.10
N GLU A 302 12.11 14.82 -39.15
CA GLU A 302 12.96 13.62 -39.24
C GLU A 302 14.47 13.91 -39.19
N GLN A 303 14.90 15.09 -39.60
CA GLN A 303 16.29 15.55 -39.59
C GLN A 303 16.62 16.42 -38.36
N ASN A 304 15.75 16.42 -37.33
CA ASN A 304 15.81 17.24 -36.13
C ASN A 304 15.67 18.77 -36.41
N GLU A 305 15.12 19.16 -37.54
CA GLU A 305 14.75 20.54 -37.86
C GLU A 305 13.48 20.94 -37.07
N SER A 306 13.42 22.21 -36.66
CA SER A 306 12.22 22.74 -35.97
C SER A 306 11.11 23.01 -37.01
N LEU A 307 9.95 22.36 -36.80
CA LEU A 307 8.78 22.50 -37.66
C LEU A 307 7.93 23.72 -37.27
N ALA A 308 7.10 24.18 -38.23
CA ALA A 308 6.18 25.28 -38.03
C ALA A 308 4.96 24.88 -37.19
N GLU A 309 4.22 25.90 -36.71
CA GLU A 309 2.94 25.68 -36.01
C GLU A 309 1.96 24.87 -36.87
N GLY A 310 1.30 23.89 -36.26
CA GLY A 310 0.34 23.00 -36.90
C GLY A 310 0.97 21.76 -37.54
N GLU A 311 2.27 21.72 -37.79
CA GLU A 311 2.95 20.57 -38.34
C GLU A 311 3.17 19.49 -37.26
N VAL A 312 3.12 18.24 -37.70
CA VAL A 312 3.24 17.06 -36.81
C VAL A 312 4.68 16.54 -36.82
N GLY A 313 5.28 16.38 -35.66
CA GLY A 313 6.60 15.82 -35.49
C GLY A 313 6.85 15.33 -34.05
N GLU A 314 8.12 15.09 -33.74
CA GLU A 314 8.51 14.64 -32.39
C GLU A 314 8.56 15.85 -31.44
N LEU A 315 7.93 15.71 -30.26
CA LEU A 315 7.97 16.72 -29.20
C LEU A 315 9.37 16.77 -28.56
N PHE A 316 9.97 17.94 -28.59
CA PHE A 316 11.26 18.25 -28.01
C PHE A 316 11.09 19.29 -26.90
N ILE A 317 11.59 18.98 -25.69
CA ILE A 317 11.48 19.80 -24.48
C ILE A 317 12.86 20.30 -24.09
N TYR A 318 13.00 21.63 -23.86
CA TYR A 318 14.24 22.19 -23.35
C TYR A 318 14.01 23.24 -22.27
N GLY A 319 15.01 23.41 -21.42
CA GLY A 319 14.97 24.30 -20.26
C GLY A 319 15.63 23.69 -19.03
N PRO A 320 15.57 24.36 -17.87
CA PRO A 320 16.31 24.00 -16.68
C PRO A 320 15.85 22.67 -16.03
N GLN A 321 14.67 22.16 -16.39
CA GLN A 321 14.20 20.88 -15.84
C GLN A 321 14.70 19.64 -16.63
N VAL A 322 15.39 19.85 -17.76
CA VAL A 322 15.94 18.75 -18.55
C VAL A 322 17.06 18.06 -17.78
N ALA A 323 17.00 16.73 -17.70
CA ALA A 323 17.99 15.91 -17.05
C ALA A 323 19.39 16.02 -17.69
N MET A 324 20.42 15.65 -16.93
CA MET A 324 21.80 15.65 -17.42
C MET A 324 22.01 14.58 -18.49
N GLY A 325 21.32 13.44 -18.38
CA GLY A 325 21.41 12.31 -19.27
C GLY A 325 21.06 11.01 -18.54
N TYR A 326 21.49 9.92 -19.16
CA TYR A 326 21.44 8.58 -18.54
C TYR A 326 22.80 8.23 -17.98
N TYR A 327 22.86 8.02 -16.66
CA TYR A 327 24.11 7.66 -15.97
C TYR A 327 24.72 6.38 -16.56
N PHE A 328 26.00 6.41 -16.88
CA PHE A 328 26.77 5.34 -17.56
C PHE A 328 26.17 4.85 -18.89
N ASN A 329 25.36 5.66 -19.56
CA ASN A 329 24.83 5.30 -20.87
C ASN A 329 24.96 6.49 -21.86
N SER A 330 26.19 6.73 -22.33
CA SER A 330 26.51 7.83 -23.26
C SER A 330 25.76 7.69 -24.58
N ASP A 331 25.60 6.46 -25.10
CA ASP A 331 24.94 6.21 -26.37
C ASP A 331 23.45 6.53 -26.33
N ALA A 332 22.75 6.11 -25.25
CA ALA A 332 21.36 6.50 -25.04
C ALA A 332 21.23 8.00 -24.78
N THR A 333 22.18 8.57 -24.03
CA THR A 333 22.21 10.03 -23.74
C THR A 333 22.34 10.84 -25.04
N SER A 334 23.32 10.55 -25.89
CA SER A 334 23.54 11.31 -27.13
C SER A 334 22.42 11.17 -28.14
N LYS A 335 21.68 10.06 -28.15
CA LYS A 335 20.51 9.84 -29.01
C LYS A 335 19.26 10.57 -28.53
N THR A 336 19.13 10.81 -27.22
CA THR A 336 17.89 11.30 -26.61
C THR A 336 18.00 12.76 -26.17
N PHE A 337 19.18 13.16 -25.70
CA PHE A 337 19.45 14.55 -25.29
C PHE A 337 20.31 15.22 -26.33
N ILE A 338 19.67 15.86 -27.31
CA ILE A 338 20.33 16.45 -28.45
C ILE A 338 20.38 17.99 -28.34
N THR A 339 21.19 18.60 -29.18
CA THR A 339 21.24 20.08 -29.37
C THR A 339 20.65 20.39 -30.72
N VAL A 340 19.62 21.24 -30.73
CA VAL A 340 18.95 21.71 -31.96
C VAL A 340 19.00 23.22 -32.09
N GLU A 341 18.81 23.73 -33.27
CA GLU A 341 18.67 25.16 -33.52
C GLU A 341 17.21 25.58 -33.32
N SER A 342 16.97 26.53 -32.43
CA SER A 342 15.61 27.04 -32.20
C SER A 342 15.19 27.95 -33.36
N SER A 343 13.98 27.68 -33.91
CA SER A 343 13.43 28.47 -35.04
C SER A 343 13.22 29.94 -34.72
N ASN A 344 13.04 30.34 -33.44
CA ASN A 344 12.69 31.69 -33.03
C ASN A 344 13.88 32.65 -32.99
N ASN A 345 15.07 32.19 -32.60
CA ASN A 345 16.24 33.03 -32.39
C ASN A 345 17.54 32.44 -32.96
N LYS A 346 17.48 31.31 -33.65
CA LYS A 346 18.64 30.55 -34.17
C LYS A 346 19.66 30.14 -33.09
N GLU A 347 19.23 30.09 -31.85
CA GLU A 347 20.04 29.71 -30.71
C GLU A 347 20.13 28.18 -30.63
N LYS A 348 21.33 27.65 -30.35
CA LYS A 348 21.52 26.24 -30.12
C LYS A 348 21.06 25.89 -28.69
N VAL A 349 20.01 25.11 -28.57
CA VAL A 349 19.43 24.68 -27.30
C VAL A 349 19.58 23.18 -27.10
N ARG A 350 20.07 22.78 -25.94
CA ARG A 350 20.08 21.38 -25.54
C ARG A 350 18.75 21.01 -24.88
N GLY A 351 18.17 19.90 -25.33
CA GLY A 351 16.88 19.41 -24.79
C GLY A 351 16.73 17.92 -24.92
N TYR A 352 15.53 17.47 -24.66
CA TYR A 352 15.12 16.07 -24.58
C TYR A 352 14.11 15.73 -25.69
N CYS A 353 14.45 14.73 -26.51
CA CYS A 353 13.54 14.11 -27.47
C CYS A 353 12.63 13.15 -26.73
N THR A 354 11.33 13.44 -26.69
CA THR A 354 10.39 12.72 -25.81
C THR A 354 9.98 11.35 -26.36
N GLY A 355 10.11 11.12 -27.65
CA GLY A 355 9.53 9.98 -28.36
C GLY A 355 8.02 10.12 -28.57
N ASP A 356 7.42 11.24 -28.19
CA ASP A 356 6.00 11.54 -28.35
C ASP A 356 5.77 12.40 -29.60
N PHE A 357 4.78 12.05 -30.42
CA PHE A 357 4.33 12.89 -31.52
C PHE A 357 3.37 13.95 -31.02
N ALA A 358 3.60 15.18 -31.48
CA ALA A 358 2.79 16.34 -31.12
C ALA A 358 2.71 17.33 -32.25
N ARG A 359 1.88 18.36 -32.08
CA ARG A 359 1.91 19.61 -32.83
C ARG A 359 1.60 20.81 -31.94
N ILE A 360 2.19 21.95 -32.26
CA ILE A 360 1.88 23.19 -31.57
C ILE A 360 0.72 23.84 -32.31
N LEU A 361 -0.35 24.16 -31.56
CA LEU A 361 -1.52 24.84 -32.12
C LEU A 361 -1.31 26.35 -32.20
N PRO A 362 -2.10 27.11 -33.02
CA PRO A 362 -2.03 28.58 -33.08
C PRO A 362 -2.29 29.28 -31.73
N THR A 363 -2.87 28.58 -30.77
CA THR A 363 -3.06 29.03 -29.35
C THR A 363 -1.79 28.92 -28.52
N GLY A 364 -0.72 28.34 -29.06
CA GLY A 364 0.49 27.96 -28.35
C GLY A 364 0.33 26.71 -27.45
N GLU A 365 -0.85 26.08 -27.44
CA GLU A 365 -1.04 24.83 -26.75
C GLU A 365 -0.51 23.66 -27.58
N ILE A 366 -0.05 22.61 -26.89
CA ILE A 366 0.52 21.43 -27.52
C ILE A 366 -0.54 20.31 -27.55
N GLU A 367 -0.84 19.81 -28.74
CA GLU A 367 -1.69 18.66 -28.95
C GLU A 367 -0.84 17.38 -29.00
N TYR A 368 -1.09 16.46 -28.05
CA TYR A 368 -0.44 15.16 -27.99
C TYR A 368 -1.11 14.17 -28.96
N LEU A 369 -0.33 13.51 -29.82
CA LEU A 369 -0.83 12.63 -30.88
C LEU A 369 -0.46 11.15 -30.69
N GLY A 370 0.40 10.83 -29.72
CA GLY A 370 0.80 9.44 -29.43
C GLY A 370 2.30 9.23 -29.38
N ARG A 371 2.75 7.97 -29.27
CA ARG A 371 4.19 7.62 -29.22
C ARG A 371 4.69 6.98 -30.51
N ARG A 372 5.99 7.18 -30.76
CA ARG A 372 6.72 6.58 -31.87
C ARG A 372 7.18 5.14 -31.56
N ASP A 373 7.44 4.84 -30.30
CA ASP A 373 8.05 3.60 -29.82
C ASP A 373 7.06 2.65 -29.12
N ARG A 374 7.54 1.47 -28.71
CA ARG A 374 6.77 0.44 -27.98
C ARG A 374 6.70 0.72 -26.47
N GLN A 375 6.81 1.96 -26.07
CA GLN A 375 6.64 2.36 -24.68
C GLN A 375 5.20 2.74 -24.36
N TYR A 376 4.70 2.30 -23.26
CA TYR A 376 3.33 2.53 -22.78
C TYR A 376 3.36 3.09 -21.36
N LYS A 377 2.33 3.84 -21.01
CA LYS A 377 2.10 4.24 -19.63
C LYS A 377 0.88 3.49 -19.08
N ILE A 378 1.10 2.57 -18.15
CA ILE A 378 0.04 1.80 -17.47
C ILE A 378 -0.05 2.24 -16.03
N ASN A 379 -1.23 2.73 -15.61
CA ASN A 379 -1.47 3.28 -14.27
C ASN A 379 -0.44 4.38 -13.86
N GLY A 380 0.03 5.17 -14.85
CA GLY A 380 1.02 6.21 -14.65
C GLY A 380 2.48 5.75 -14.69
N VAL A 381 2.73 4.45 -14.72
CA VAL A 381 4.07 3.87 -14.83
C VAL A 381 4.46 3.74 -16.29
N ARG A 382 5.63 4.26 -16.69
CA ARG A 382 6.21 4.07 -18.01
C ARG A 382 6.75 2.65 -18.11
N ILE A 383 6.31 1.91 -19.10
CA ILE A 383 6.65 0.51 -19.35
C ILE A 383 7.24 0.42 -20.75
N ASP A 384 8.41 -0.20 -20.87
CA ASP A 384 8.98 -0.61 -22.12
C ASP A 384 8.69 -2.10 -22.32
N LEU A 385 8.05 -2.48 -23.41
CA LEU A 385 7.67 -3.86 -23.65
C LEU A 385 8.91 -4.77 -23.85
N ALA A 386 10.02 -4.23 -24.30
CA ALA A 386 11.27 -4.96 -24.41
C ALA A 386 11.80 -5.47 -23.06
N GLU A 387 11.56 -4.73 -21.99
CA GLU A 387 11.94 -5.15 -20.62
C GLU A 387 11.18 -6.42 -20.19
N ILE A 388 9.92 -6.55 -20.61
CA ILE A 388 9.11 -7.75 -20.34
C ILE A 388 9.61 -8.92 -21.18
N GLU A 389 9.92 -8.69 -22.47
CA GLU A 389 10.44 -9.72 -23.38
C GLU A 389 11.79 -10.25 -22.90
N GLU A 390 12.67 -9.40 -22.39
CA GLU A 390 13.96 -9.81 -21.82
C GLU A 390 13.80 -10.59 -20.51
N ALA A 391 12.89 -10.17 -19.64
CA ALA A 391 12.60 -10.93 -18.43
C ALA A 391 12.02 -12.31 -18.75
N LEU A 392 11.21 -12.44 -19.81
CA LEU A 392 10.74 -13.73 -20.31
C LEU A 392 11.90 -14.63 -20.79
N GLN A 393 12.89 -14.08 -21.49
CA GLN A 393 14.07 -14.82 -21.92
C GLN A 393 14.88 -15.38 -20.73
N LYS A 394 14.99 -14.58 -19.63
CA LYS A 394 15.67 -15.03 -18.39
C LYS A 394 14.90 -16.16 -17.69
N VAL A 395 13.57 -16.09 -17.69
CA VAL A 395 12.70 -17.07 -17.03
C VAL A 395 12.53 -18.35 -17.83
N LEU A 396 12.59 -18.23 -19.17
CA LEU A 396 12.40 -19.30 -20.15
C LEU A 396 13.63 -19.42 -21.07
N PRO A 397 14.70 -20.12 -20.68
CA PRO A 397 15.89 -20.26 -21.51
C PRO A 397 15.64 -20.90 -22.88
N GLN A 398 14.53 -21.64 -23.04
CA GLN A 398 14.14 -22.30 -24.29
C GLN A 398 13.15 -21.46 -25.13
N LEU A 399 12.93 -20.22 -24.74
CA LEU A 399 12.08 -19.27 -25.47
C LEU A 399 12.69 -19.00 -26.87
N GLN A 400 11.91 -19.26 -27.92
CA GLN A 400 12.32 -18.97 -29.30
C GLN A 400 11.92 -17.53 -29.68
N GLN A 401 10.69 -17.17 -29.43
CA GLN A 401 10.17 -15.84 -29.71
C GLN A 401 9.19 -15.44 -28.63
N SER A 402 9.10 -14.13 -28.38
CA SER A 402 8.07 -13.50 -27.56
C SER A 402 7.55 -12.27 -28.26
N TYR A 403 6.28 -11.99 -28.05
CA TYR A 403 5.63 -10.78 -28.53
C TYR A 403 4.71 -10.22 -27.46
N VAL A 404 4.98 -9.00 -27.01
CA VAL A 404 4.25 -8.36 -25.94
C VAL A 404 3.47 -7.16 -26.48
N ILE A 405 2.19 -7.05 -26.11
CA ILE A 405 1.30 -5.96 -26.55
C ILE A 405 0.56 -5.39 -25.35
N VAL A 406 0.30 -4.10 -25.40
CA VAL A 406 -0.62 -3.42 -24.47
C VAL A 406 -1.92 -3.06 -25.18
N ARG A 407 -3.04 -3.54 -24.65
CA ARG A 407 -4.38 -3.14 -25.11
C ARG A 407 -5.29 -2.86 -23.91
N LYS A 408 -5.98 -1.73 -23.91
CA LYS A 408 -6.86 -1.30 -22.81
C LYS A 408 -6.16 -1.33 -21.43
N ASN A 409 -4.93 -0.82 -21.35
CA ASN A 409 -4.09 -0.84 -20.14
C ASN A 409 -3.74 -2.24 -19.59
N ARG A 410 -3.78 -3.28 -20.44
CA ARG A 410 -3.41 -4.67 -20.10
C ARG A 410 -2.27 -5.14 -20.95
N ILE A 411 -1.40 -5.94 -20.36
CA ILE A 411 -0.25 -6.55 -21.03
C ILE A 411 -0.65 -7.98 -21.41
N TYR A 412 -0.53 -8.30 -22.67
CA TYR A 412 -0.70 -9.64 -23.23
C TYR A 412 0.62 -10.09 -23.82
N CYS A 413 0.96 -11.35 -23.62
CA CYS A 413 2.19 -11.91 -24.11
C CYS A 413 1.94 -13.21 -24.85
N TRP A 414 2.50 -13.34 -26.05
CA TRP A 414 2.55 -14.59 -26.82
C TRP A 414 3.99 -15.06 -26.86
N ILE A 415 4.18 -16.36 -26.67
CA ILE A 415 5.48 -17.01 -26.70
C ILE A 415 5.48 -18.21 -27.65
N THR A 416 6.64 -18.49 -28.24
CA THR A 416 6.90 -19.77 -28.91
C THR A 416 8.02 -20.49 -28.16
N SER A 417 7.80 -21.76 -27.82
CA SER A 417 8.77 -22.60 -27.09
C SER A 417 8.56 -24.05 -27.48
N GLN A 418 9.65 -24.82 -27.52
CA GLN A 418 9.60 -26.26 -27.80
C GLN A 418 8.93 -27.07 -26.69
N LYS A 419 8.87 -26.54 -25.51
CA LYS A 419 8.27 -27.16 -24.32
C LYS A 419 6.97 -26.49 -23.97
N CYS A 420 5.95 -27.28 -23.57
CA CYS A 420 4.73 -26.72 -23.01
C CYS A 420 5.02 -26.05 -21.67
N GLU A 421 4.78 -24.75 -21.62
CA GLU A 421 5.07 -23.91 -20.45
C GLU A 421 3.79 -23.66 -19.62
N ASN A 422 3.91 -23.77 -18.32
CA ASN A 422 2.78 -23.46 -17.42
C ASN A 422 2.69 -21.96 -17.23
N GLU A 423 1.63 -21.32 -17.75
CA GLU A 423 1.37 -19.87 -17.66
C GLU A 423 1.55 -19.34 -16.22
N GLN A 424 0.91 -19.97 -15.23
CA GLN A 424 0.95 -19.48 -13.84
C GLN A 424 2.35 -19.55 -13.24
N LEU A 425 3.11 -20.59 -13.55
CA LEU A 425 4.48 -20.75 -13.07
C LEU A 425 5.40 -19.70 -13.70
N VAL A 426 5.24 -19.43 -14.99
CA VAL A 426 6.02 -18.39 -15.69
C VAL A 426 5.70 -17.01 -15.13
N LEU A 427 4.41 -16.66 -14.98
CA LEU A 427 3.99 -15.39 -14.39
C LEU A 427 4.49 -15.22 -12.94
N LYS A 428 4.53 -16.32 -12.16
CA LYS A 428 5.10 -16.29 -10.81
C LYS A 428 6.61 -16.03 -10.82
N LYS A 429 7.35 -16.64 -11.74
CA LYS A 429 8.80 -16.41 -11.90
C LYS A 429 9.10 -14.98 -12.37
N LEU A 430 8.30 -14.42 -13.28
CA LEU A 430 8.47 -13.04 -13.75
C LEU A 430 8.38 -12.01 -12.60
N LYS A 431 7.63 -12.29 -11.55
CA LYS A 431 7.55 -11.42 -10.34
C LYS A 431 8.87 -11.30 -9.58
N GLN A 432 9.87 -12.12 -9.88
CA GLN A 432 11.22 -11.99 -9.33
C GLN A 432 12.01 -10.86 -10.00
N TYR A 433 11.67 -10.52 -11.24
CA TYR A 433 12.39 -9.56 -12.08
C TYR A 433 11.62 -8.28 -12.36
N LEU A 434 10.28 -8.37 -12.47
CA LEU A 434 9.43 -7.27 -12.91
C LEU A 434 8.49 -6.80 -11.80
N PRO A 435 8.25 -5.47 -11.71
CA PRO A 435 7.18 -4.92 -10.87
C PRO A 435 5.82 -5.49 -11.27
N ASN A 436 4.89 -5.55 -10.32
CA ASN A 436 3.54 -6.12 -10.56
C ASN A 436 2.80 -5.48 -11.75
N VAL A 437 2.99 -4.18 -11.98
CA VAL A 437 2.36 -3.45 -13.10
C VAL A 437 2.85 -3.89 -14.48
N MET A 438 4.02 -4.54 -14.55
CA MET A 438 4.63 -5.07 -15.78
C MET A 438 4.36 -6.56 -15.99
N ILE A 439 3.74 -7.25 -15.05
CA ILE A 439 3.42 -8.67 -15.20
C ILE A 439 2.29 -8.83 -16.24
N PRO A 440 2.48 -9.67 -17.28
CA PRO A 440 1.43 -9.92 -18.26
C PRO A 440 0.15 -10.45 -17.63
N THR A 441 -0.99 -9.95 -18.10
CA THR A 441 -2.31 -10.44 -17.72
C THR A 441 -2.52 -11.87 -18.19
N ARG A 442 -2.01 -12.21 -19.38
CA ARG A 442 -2.05 -13.52 -19.99
C ARG A 442 -0.73 -13.81 -20.71
N LEU A 443 -0.29 -15.06 -20.62
CA LEU A 443 0.81 -15.62 -21.37
C LEU A 443 0.27 -16.78 -22.23
N ILE A 444 0.33 -16.63 -23.54
CA ILE A 444 -0.27 -17.57 -24.48
C ILE A 444 0.87 -18.22 -25.29
N GLN A 445 0.94 -19.54 -25.23
CA GLN A 445 1.92 -20.28 -26.04
C GLN A 445 1.34 -20.68 -27.39
N ARG A 446 2.15 -20.53 -28.46
CA ARG A 446 1.84 -20.93 -29.83
C ARG A 446 3.01 -21.66 -30.46
N GLU A 447 2.73 -22.38 -31.55
CA GLU A 447 3.78 -22.99 -32.39
C GLU A 447 4.55 -21.92 -33.19
N SER A 448 3.86 -20.89 -33.65
CA SER A 448 4.44 -19.76 -34.38
C SER A 448 3.64 -18.48 -34.17
N LEU A 449 4.29 -17.32 -34.28
CA LEU A 449 3.62 -16.02 -34.30
C LEU A 449 3.05 -15.75 -35.71
N PRO A 450 1.79 -15.28 -35.83
CA PRO A 450 1.23 -14.96 -37.14
C PRO A 450 1.93 -13.72 -37.72
N LEU A 451 2.16 -13.73 -39.02
CA LEU A 451 2.78 -12.61 -39.72
C LEU A 451 1.77 -11.96 -40.69
N ASN A 452 1.76 -10.65 -40.74
CA ASN A 452 1.02 -9.89 -41.73
C ASN A 452 1.72 -9.90 -43.10
N GLY A 453 1.07 -9.33 -44.12
CA GLY A 453 1.61 -9.28 -45.48
C GLY A 453 2.99 -8.61 -45.65
N ASN A 454 3.46 -7.89 -44.63
CA ASN A 454 4.76 -7.24 -44.59
C ASN A 454 5.81 -7.99 -43.75
N GLY A 455 5.50 -9.23 -43.35
CA GLY A 455 6.42 -10.08 -42.55
C GLY A 455 6.54 -9.66 -41.09
N LYS A 456 5.69 -8.77 -40.57
CA LYS A 456 5.61 -8.38 -39.15
C LYS A 456 4.51 -9.19 -38.45
N THR A 457 4.65 -9.37 -37.13
CA THR A 457 3.62 -10.05 -36.32
C THR A 457 2.25 -9.38 -36.51
N ASP A 458 1.22 -10.18 -36.82
CA ASP A 458 -0.15 -9.70 -36.99
C ASP A 458 -0.89 -9.61 -35.65
N GLU A 459 -0.99 -8.40 -35.13
CA GLU A 459 -1.62 -8.13 -33.83
C GLU A 459 -3.14 -8.43 -33.84
N ASN A 460 -3.83 -8.24 -34.96
CA ASN A 460 -5.27 -8.47 -35.05
C ASN A 460 -5.60 -9.96 -34.91
N LEU A 461 -4.86 -10.81 -35.63
CA LEU A 461 -5.01 -12.26 -35.51
C LEU A 461 -4.70 -12.78 -34.09
N LEU A 462 -3.72 -12.18 -33.41
CA LEU A 462 -3.41 -12.53 -32.01
C LEU A 462 -4.55 -12.18 -31.05
N PHE A 463 -5.29 -11.10 -31.32
CA PHE A 463 -6.40 -10.67 -30.46
C PHE A 463 -7.72 -11.40 -30.74
N ASP A 464 -7.98 -11.80 -31.96
CA ASP A 464 -9.21 -12.50 -32.32
C ASP A 464 -9.34 -13.82 -31.54
N GLU A 465 -8.21 -14.50 -31.30
CA GLU A 465 -8.17 -15.73 -30.49
C GLU A 465 -8.52 -15.53 -29.00
N LEU A 466 -8.25 -14.36 -28.42
CA LEU A 466 -8.65 -14.04 -27.03
C LEU A 466 -10.17 -13.98 -26.89
N SER A 467 -10.87 -13.70 -27.99
CA SER A 467 -12.33 -13.56 -28.04
C SER A 467 -13.06 -14.91 -28.14
N GLU A 468 -12.43 -15.97 -28.64
CA GLU A 468 -13.05 -17.26 -28.89
C GLU A 468 -13.04 -18.25 -27.72
N GLN A 469 -12.21 -18.05 -26.68
CA GLN A 469 -12.05 -19.01 -25.56
C GLN A 469 -13.10 -18.91 -24.45
N GLY A 470 -14.22 -18.21 -24.66
CA GLY A 470 -15.21 -17.82 -23.64
C GLY A 470 -16.45 -18.70 -23.48
N ASN A 471 -16.63 -19.86 -24.13
CA ASN A 471 -17.89 -20.59 -24.09
C ASN A 471 -17.81 -21.98 -23.45
N MET A 472 -18.06 -22.10 -22.15
CA MET A 472 -18.62 -23.30 -21.51
C MET A 472 -19.61 -22.92 -20.42
N ASN A 473 -20.91 -23.04 -20.77
CA ASN A 473 -22.02 -22.93 -19.81
C ASN A 473 -22.25 -24.27 -19.11
N VAL A 474 -21.83 -24.40 -17.87
CA VAL A 474 -22.20 -25.51 -17.00
C VAL A 474 -23.33 -25.06 -16.06
N LYS A 475 -24.51 -25.70 -16.18
CA LYS A 475 -25.65 -25.46 -15.28
C LYS A 475 -25.35 -26.02 -13.89
N ARG A 476 -25.38 -25.15 -12.86
CA ARG A 476 -25.26 -25.50 -11.44
C ARG A 476 -26.62 -25.30 -10.72
N PRO A 477 -26.93 -26.09 -9.68
CA PRO A 477 -28.00 -25.77 -8.75
C PRO A 477 -27.52 -24.71 -7.75
N ILE A 478 -27.91 -23.46 -7.97
CA ILE A 478 -27.62 -22.31 -7.08
C ILE A 478 -28.93 -21.70 -6.56
N SER A 479 -28.90 -21.12 -5.37
CA SER A 479 -30.07 -20.42 -4.81
C SER A 479 -30.43 -19.19 -5.66
N LYS A 480 -31.70 -18.81 -5.70
CA LYS A 480 -32.14 -17.61 -6.43
C LYS A 480 -31.38 -16.35 -5.98
N LYS A 481 -31.05 -16.25 -4.71
CA LYS A 481 -30.30 -15.13 -4.13
C LYS A 481 -28.86 -15.08 -4.67
N GLN A 482 -28.17 -16.21 -4.72
CA GLN A 482 -26.82 -16.31 -5.24
C GLN A 482 -26.76 -16.03 -6.75
N ALA A 483 -27.73 -16.53 -7.52
CA ALA A 483 -27.86 -16.25 -8.96
C ALA A 483 -28.02 -14.75 -9.23
N ALA A 484 -28.80 -14.03 -8.41
CA ALA A 484 -28.99 -12.59 -8.54
C ALA A 484 -27.69 -11.81 -8.25
N ILE A 485 -26.88 -12.27 -7.28
CA ILE A 485 -25.61 -11.65 -6.95
C ILE A 485 -24.55 -11.93 -8.02
N GLU A 486 -24.50 -13.16 -8.53
CA GLU A 486 -23.62 -13.51 -9.64
C GLU A 486 -23.94 -12.67 -10.90
N ALA A 487 -25.22 -12.51 -11.23
CA ALA A 487 -25.66 -11.64 -12.33
C ALA A 487 -25.23 -10.18 -12.10
N TYR A 488 -25.41 -9.65 -10.89
CA TYR A 488 -24.96 -8.31 -10.53
C TYR A 488 -23.43 -8.15 -10.71
N ILE A 489 -22.64 -9.08 -10.17
CA ILE A 489 -21.18 -9.04 -10.29
C ILE A 489 -20.77 -9.13 -11.77
N THR A 490 -21.39 -10.01 -12.54
CA THR A 490 -21.13 -10.15 -13.98
C THR A 490 -21.33 -8.84 -14.72
N THR A 491 -22.47 -8.16 -14.49
CA THR A 491 -22.75 -6.85 -15.08
C THR A 491 -21.72 -5.80 -14.65
N VAL A 492 -21.39 -5.73 -13.36
CA VAL A 492 -20.41 -4.77 -12.85
C VAL A 492 -19.00 -5.06 -13.41
N TRP A 493 -18.59 -6.33 -13.46
CA TRP A 493 -17.30 -6.71 -14.05
C TRP A 493 -17.24 -6.35 -15.54
N ALA A 494 -18.30 -6.64 -16.31
CA ALA A 494 -18.37 -6.29 -17.71
C ALA A 494 -18.19 -4.79 -17.94
N GLN A 495 -18.84 -3.96 -17.11
CA GLN A 495 -18.70 -2.51 -17.15
C GLN A 495 -17.27 -2.04 -16.81
N ILE A 496 -16.70 -2.52 -15.69
CA ILE A 496 -15.36 -2.13 -15.22
C ILE A 496 -14.29 -2.60 -16.21
N LEU A 497 -14.42 -3.81 -16.76
CA LEU A 497 -13.46 -4.39 -17.68
C LEU A 497 -13.70 -3.96 -19.15
N ASN A 498 -14.84 -3.36 -19.43
CA ASN A 498 -15.28 -3.03 -20.77
C ASN A 498 -15.21 -4.24 -21.72
N ILE A 499 -15.82 -5.35 -21.31
CA ILE A 499 -15.97 -6.61 -22.06
C ILE A 499 -17.44 -7.01 -22.12
N ASP A 500 -17.81 -7.90 -23.06
CA ASP A 500 -19.17 -8.45 -23.15
C ASP A 500 -19.42 -9.39 -21.95
N GLU A 501 -20.59 -9.28 -21.33
CA GLU A 501 -21.04 -10.17 -20.23
C GLU A 501 -20.97 -11.65 -20.60
N LYS A 502 -21.15 -11.99 -21.88
CA LYS A 502 -21.01 -13.38 -22.39
C LYS A 502 -19.64 -13.99 -22.15
N ASN A 503 -18.63 -13.17 -22.03
CA ASN A 503 -17.25 -13.61 -21.77
C ASN A 503 -16.95 -13.84 -20.29
N ILE A 504 -17.95 -13.69 -19.41
CA ILE A 504 -17.82 -13.87 -17.97
C ILE A 504 -18.67 -15.07 -17.55
N THR A 505 -18.02 -16.10 -17.04
CA THR A 505 -18.65 -17.30 -16.50
C THR A 505 -18.47 -17.35 -14.99
N PHE A 506 -19.16 -18.23 -14.28
CA PHE A 506 -19.00 -18.40 -12.83
C PHE A 506 -17.59 -18.84 -12.39
N GLU A 507 -16.84 -19.51 -13.26
CA GLU A 507 -15.43 -19.86 -13.05
C GLU A 507 -14.46 -18.71 -13.38
N SER A 508 -14.98 -17.65 -13.98
CA SER A 508 -14.16 -16.49 -14.33
C SER A 508 -13.52 -15.89 -13.10
N ASP A 509 -12.26 -15.53 -13.25
CA ASP A 509 -11.45 -14.85 -12.23
C ASP A 509 -11.22 -13.41 -12.68
N PHE A 510 -11.63 -12.43 -11.88
CA PHE A 510 -11.55 -11.01 -12.21
C PHE A 510 -10.15 -10.57 -12.59
N LYS A 511 -9.13 -11.09 -11.89
CA LYS A 511 -7.72 -10.83 -12.20
C LYS A 511 -7.30 -11.50 -13.50
N LYS A 512 -7.74 -12.75 -13.75
CA LYS A 512 -7.43 -13.45 -15.01
C LYS A 512 -8.14 -12.84 -16.20
N LEU A 513 -9.31 -12.23 -15.99
CA LEU A 513 -9.97 -11.38 -16.98
C LEU A 513 -9.26 -10.04 -17.17
N GLY A 514 -8.21 -9.77 -16.38
CA GLY A 514 -7.32 -8.64 -16.51
C GLY A 514 -7.66 -7.44 -15.62
N ALA A 515 -8.40 -7.64 -14.54
CA ALA A 515 -8.61 -6.58 -13.57
C ALA A 515 -7.29 -6.17 -12.91
N SER A 516 -6.97 -4.89 -12.98
CA SER A 516 -5.92 -4.26 -12.19
C SER A 516 -6.36 -4.07 -10.74
N SER A 517 -5.40 -3.83 -9.84
CA SER A 517 -5.71 -3.48 -8.44
C SER A 517 -6.66 -2.29 -8.33
N LEU A 518 -6.54 -1.32 -9.23
CA LEU A 518 -7.44 -0.17 -9.30
C LEU A 518 -8.87 -0.57 -9.66
N GLN A 519 -9.05 -1.48 -10.61
CA GLN A 519 -10.37 -1.97 -11.01
C GLN A 519 -11.02 -2.83 -9.92
N ILE A 520 -10.21 -3.48 -9.08
CA ILE A 520 -10.70 -4.15 -7.87
C ILE A 520 -11.16 -3.12 -6.83
N MET A 521 -10.46 -1.98 -6.69
CA MET A 521 -10.91 -0.87 -5.85
C MET A 521 -12.20 -0.24 -6.38
N GLU A 522 -12.29 -0.01 -7.69
CA GLU A 522 -13.49 0.49 -8.37
C GLU A 522 -14.71 -0.44 -8.13
N LEU A 523 -14.49 -1.75 -8.19
CA LEU A 523 -15.50 -2.75 -7.85
C LEU A 523 -15.98 -2.59 -6.39
N GLY A 524 -15.08 -2.41 -5.44
CA GLY A 524 -15.44 -2.18 -4.03
C GLY A 524 -16.30 -0.93 -3.83
N VAL A 525 -15.95 0.17 -4.51
CA VAL A 525 -16.74 1.42 -4.49
C VAL A 525 -18.12 1.20 -5.12
N LYS A 526 -18.20 0.47 -6.25
CA LYS A 526 -19.46 0.20 -6.94
C LYS A 526 -20.39 -0.67 -6.08
N ILE A 527 -19.86 -1.71 -5.43
CA ILE A 527 -20.62 -2.54 -4.49
C ILE A 527 -21.16 -1.69 -3.33
N LEU A 528 -20.36 -0.77 -2.78
CA LEU A 528 -20.81 0.12 -1.73
C LEU A 528 -21.93 1.06 -2.19
N GLN A 529 -21.82 1.63 -3.40
CA GLN A 529 -22.81 2.54 -3.97
C GLN A 529 -24.14 1.85 -4.30
N ASP A 530 -24.06 0.68 -4.96
CA ASP A 530 -25.24 0.01 -5.50
C ASP A 530 -25.98 -0.84 -4.46
N ARG A 531 -25.25 -1.37 -3.47
CA ARG A 531 -25.78 -2.32 -2.48
C ARG A 531 -25.69 -1.85 -1.04
N ASN A 532 -25.08 -0.67 -0.78
CA ASN A 532 -24.74 -0.17 0.56
C ASN A 532 -23.97 -1.22 1.41
N GLN A 533 -23.16 -2.06 0.74
CA GLN A 533 -22.40 -3.15 1.34
C GLN A 533 -20.92 -2.80 1.30
N LYS A 534 -20.29 -2.65 2.47
CA LYS A 534 -18.86 -2.38 2.59
C LYS A 534 -18.09 -3.70 2.49
N VAL A 535 -17.22 -3.83 1.51
CA VAL A 535 -16.39 -5.03 1.29
C VAL A 535 -14.93 -4.63 1.46
N ASN A 536 -14.16 -5.48 2.13
CA ASN A 536 -12.73 -5.23 2.32
C ASN A 536 -11.97 -5.45 1.00
N PHE A 537 -11.16 -4.47 0.60
CA PHE A 537 -10.34 -4.55 -0.61
C PHE A 537 -9.42 -5.79 -0.64
N VAL A 538 -8.83 -6.15 0.50
CA VAL A 538 -7.94 -7.33 0.61
C VAL A 538 -8.73 -8.62 0.34
N GLU A 539 -9.97 -8.70 0.78
CA GLU A 539 -10.85 -9.84 0.53
C GLU A 539 -11.28 -9.91 -0.93
N LEU A 540 -11.70 -8.78 -1.52
CA LEU A 540 -11.98 -8.70 -2.96
C LEU A 540 -10.75 -9.08 -3.80
N HIS A 541 -9.57 -8.69 -3.34
CA HIS A 541 -8.32 -9.02 -4.02
C HIS A 541 -7.94 -10.50 -3.86
N LYS A 542 -8.24 -11.14 -2.72
CA LYS A 542 -7.98 -12.58 -2.50
C LYS A 542 -8.99 -13.46 -3.21
N GLN A 543 -10.27 -13.10 -3.14
CA GLN A 543 -11.39 -13.86 -3.72
C GLN A 543 -11.75 -13.31 -5.10
N SER A 544 -10.85 -13.47 -6.06
CA SER A 544 -11.00 -12.88 -7.39
C SER A 544 -11.87 -13.68 -8.36
N LYS A 545 -12.32 -14.91 -8.02
CA LYS A 545 -13.27 -15.66 -8.82
C LYS A 545 -14.69 -15.14 -8.62
N LEU A 546 -15.51 -15.17 -9.68
CA LEU A 546 -16.90 -14.72 -9.62
C LEU A 546 -17.71 -15.50 -8.57
N SER A 547 -17.54 -16.81 -8.52
CA SER A 547 -18.19 -17.68 -7.54
C SER A 547 -17.86 -17.31 -6.10
N ASP A 548 -16.57 -17.07 -5.82
CA ASP A 548 -16.07 -16.77 -4.47
C ASP A 548 -16.52 -15.36 -4.05
N MET A 549 -16.47 -14.43 -5.00
CA MET A 549 -16.92 -13.05 -4.79
C MET A 549 -18.44 -12.98 -4.60
N ALA A 550 -19.19 -13.79 -5.33
CA ALA A 550 -20.64 -13.89 -5.13
C ALA A 550 -20.99 -14.50 -3.77
N MET A 551 -20.22 -15.46 -3.28
CA MET A 551 -20.35 -15.96 -1.91
C MET A 551 -20.02 -14.89 -0.88
N LEU A 552 -18.95 -14.13 -1.08
CA LEU A 552 -18.58 -13.00 -0.22
C LEU A 552 -19.69 -11.95 -0.12
N LEU A 553 -20.35 -11.63 -1.23
CA LEU A 553 -21.46 -10.67 -1.27
C LEU A 553 -22.81 -11.26 -0.84
N ALA A 554 -23.01 -12.57 -1.01
CA ALA A 554 -24.21 -13.28 -0.56
C ALA A 554 -24.25 -13.46 0.94
N GLU A 555 -23.09 -13.49 1.56
CA GLU A 555 -22.92 -13.47 3.00
C GLU A 555 -23.27 -12.06 3.49
N GLU A 556 -24.57 -11.81 3.71
CA GLU A 556 -25.01 -10.74 4.59
C GLU A 556 -24.30 -10.95 5.92
N ASN A 557 -23.26 -10.11 6.24
CA ASN A 557 -22.65 -10.08 7.55
C ASN A 557 -22.87 -11.37 8.37
N ARG A 558 -22.55 -12.54 7.81
CA ARG A 558 -22.46 -13.73 8.65
C ARG A 558 -21.24 -13.52 9.50
N PHE A 559 -21.52 -13.10 10.71
CA PHE A 559 -20.59 -13.15 11.82
C PHE A 559 -19.92 -14.52 11.78
N GLN A 560 -18.65 -14.58 11.36
CA GLN A 560 -17.84 -15.77 11.51
C GLN A 560 -17.47 -15.85 12.97
N SER A 561 -18.08 -16.76 13.70
CA SER A 561 -17.81 -16.94 15.12
C SER A 561 -16.35 -17.33 15.40
N ILE A 562 -15.66 -17.93 14.43
CA ILE A 562 -14.24 -18.29 14.51
C ILE A 562 -13.53 -17.82 13.25
N TYR A 563 -12.54 -16.95 13.41
CA TYR A 563 -11.66 -16.47 12.33
C TYR A 563 -10.40 -17.35 12.27
N THR A 564 -10.02 -17.79 11.07
CA THR A 564 -8.81 -18.60 10.86
C THR A 564 -7.66 -17.70 10.44
N PHE A 565 -6.64 -17.54 11.30
CA PHE A 565 -5.38 -16.86 10.95
C PHE A 565 -4.44 -17.81 10.21
N VAL A 566 -4.28 -19.03 10.73
CA VAL A 566 -3.43 -20.05 10.16
C VAL A 566 -4.25 -21.32 10.03
N ALA A 567 -4.50 -21.72 8.80
CA ALA A 567 -5.21 -22.96 8.51
C ALA A 567 -4.31 -24.18 8.75
N ARG A 568 -4.90 -25.27 9.24
CA ARG A 568 -4.20 -26.55 9.40
C ARG A 568 -3.67 -27.05 8.05
N THR A 569 -2.40 -27.43 8.04
CA THR A 569 -1.73 -28.05 6.89
C THR A 569 -1.31 -29.49 7.21
N ASP A 570 -0.93 -30.26 6.20
CA ASP A 570 -0.44 -31.64 6.39
C ASP A 570 0.82 -31.72 7.26
N LYS A 571 1.63 -30.66 7.31
CA LYS A 571 2.82 -30.57 8.17
C LYS A 571 2.49 -30.42 9.66
N MET A 572 1.28 -29.96 9.99
CA MET A 572 0.81 -29.66 11.35
C MET A 572 -0.03 -30.80 11.95
N LYS A 573 0.03 -32.02 11.40
CA LYS A 573 -0.93 -33.14 11.72
C LYS A 573 -1.07 -33.47 13.19
N GLU A 574 -0.03 -33.28 14.00
CA GLU A 574 0.01 -33.66 15.41
C GLU A 574 -0.01 -32.50 16.40
N ASN A 575 0.17 -31.28 15.91
CA ASN A 575 0.23 -30.10 16.79
C ASN A 575 -1.17 -29.62 17.17
N PRO A 576 -1.45 -29.36 18.46
CA PRO A 576 -2.75 -28.86 18.90
C PRO A 576 -3.06 -27.50 18.31
N GLY A 577 -4.28 -27.30 17.84
CA GLY A 577 -4.75 -26.00 17.37
C GLY A 577 -4.93 -25.03 18.54
N ILE A 578 -4.57 -23.76 18.32
CA ILE A 578 -4.73 -22.71 19.31
C ILE A 578 -6.00 -21.94 19.03
N PHE A 579 -6.94 -21.89 19.99
CA PHE A 579 -8.12 -21.04 19.96
C PHE A 579 -7.91 -19.84 20.88
N ILE A 580 -8.01 -18.65 20.29
CA ILE A 580 -7.83 -17.39 21.00
C ILE A 580 -9.19 -16.77 21.24
N VAL A 581 -9.52 -16.50 22.50
CA VAL A 581 -10.75 -15.82 22.88
C VAL A 581 -10.53 -14.32 22.83
N HIS A 582 -11.45 -13.61 22.17
CA HIS A 582 -11.43 -12.15 22.04
C HIS A 582 -11.42 -11.44 23.39
N SER A 583 -10.88 -10.23 23.48
CA SER A 583 -11.10 -9.35 24.65
C SER A 583 -12.48 -8.66 24.56
N GLY A 584 -12.88 -7.90 25.57
CA GLY A 584 -14.22 -7.31 25.66
C GLY A 584 -14.67 -6.55 24.39
N ASN A 585 -13.82 -5.69 23.86
CA ASN A 585 -14.13 -4.83 22.70
C ASN A 585 -13.27 -5.10 21.46
N THR A 586 -12.58 -6.23 21.40
CA THR A 586 -11.69 -6.57 20.29
C THR A 586 -12.08 -7.90 19.65
N GLY A 587 -11.56 -8.17 18.46
CA GLY A 587 -11.67 -9.44 17.74
C GLY A 587 -10.32 -9.85 17.15
N SER A 588 -10.37 -10.59 16.05
CA SER A 588 -9.18 -11.07 15.33
C SER A 588 -8.18 -9.97 14.94
N ASP A 589 -8.64 -8.75 14.78
CA ASP A 589 -7.86 -7.61 14.34
C ASP A 589 -6.74 -7.19 15.31
N VAL A 590 -6.97 -7.33 16.62
CA VAL A 590 -5.95 -6.94 17.62
C VAL A 590 -4.76 -7.89 17.66
N TYR A 591 -4.96 -9.15 17.27
CA TYR A 591 -3.92 -10.16 17.26
C TYR A 591 -3.10 -10.18 15.95
N ARG A 592 -3.55 -9.45 14.92
CA ARG A 592 -2.90 -9.42 13.61
C ARG A 592 -1.42 -9.03 13.67
N PRO A 593 -1.00 -7.96 14.39
CA PRO A 593 0.41 -7.59 14.48
C PRO A 593 1.30 -8.68 15.08
N LEU A 594 0.75 -9.49 16.00
CA LEU A 594 1.45 -10.63 16.60
C LEU A 594 1.69 -11.73 15.56
N PHE A 595 0.67 -12.09 14.77
CA PHE A 595 0.72 -13.25 13.88
C PHE A 595 1.35 -12.93 12.51
N GLU A 596 1.28 -11.70 12.02
CA GLU A 596 1.99 -11.29 10.81
C GLU A 596 3.53 -11.37 10.95
N LYS A 597 4.03 -11.35 12.18
CA LYS A 597 5.47 -11.50 12.50
C LYS A 597 5.89 -12.96 12.73
N ILE A 598 4.97 -13.92 12.76
CA ILE A 598 5.28 -15.35 12.88
C ILE A 598 5.53 -15.89 11.47
N ILE A 599 6.79 -16.21 11.18
CA ILE A 599 7.20 -16.83 9.92
C ILE A 599 6.98 -18.33 10.06
N GLU A 600 6.07 -18.92 9.26
CA GLU A 600 5.75 -20.35 9.17
C GLU A 600 5.44 -20.99 10.54
N PRO A 601 4.27 -20.72 11.13
CA PRO A 601 3.84 -21.44 12.35
C PRO A 601 3.64 -22.93 12.04
N ASP A 602 4.05 -23.78 12.96
CA ASP A 602 3.88 -25.25 12.89
C ASP A 602 2.58 -25.75 13.53
N PHE A 603 1.68 -24.84 13.89
CA PHE A 603 0.36 -25.12 14.46
C PHE A 603 -0.72 -24.19 13.87
N PRO A 604 -1.99 -24.62 13.80
CA PRO A 604 -3.09 -23.78 13.33
C PRO A 604 -3.54 -22.80 14.40
N ILE A 605 -3.96 -21.58 13.94
CA ILE A 605 -4.37 -20.47 14.82
C ILE A 605 -5.77 -19.99 14.44
N TYR A 606 -6.67 -19.98 15.44
CA TYR A 606 -8.06 -19.59 15.32
C TYR A 606 -8.40 -18.52 16.35
N VAL A 607 -9.19 -17.51 15.99
CA VAL A 607 -9.67 -16.48 16.92
C VAL A 607 -11.19 -16.54 16.99
N ILE A 608 -11.72 -16.62 18.20
CA ILE A 608 -13.15 -16.50 18.46
C ILE A 608 -13.51 -15.02 18.45
N GLU A 609 -14.44 -14.64 17.60
CA GLU A 609 -14.89 -13.26 17.43
C GLU A 609 -15.95 -12.87 18.47
N PRO A 610 -16.02 -11.58 18.91
CA PRO A 610 -16.93 -11.14 19.97
C PRO A 610 -18.39 -11.14 19.52
N HIS A 611 -19.13 -12.18 19.84
CA HIS A 611 -20.53 -12.35 19.49
C HIS A 611 -21.38 -11.14 19.87
N ASN A 612 -21.32 -10.74 21.14
CA ASN A 612 -22.13 -9.65 21.67
C ASN A 612 -21.84 -8.28 21.03
N LEU A 613 -20.64 -8.09 20.52
CA LEU A 613 -20.23 -6.85 19.87
C LEU A 613 -20.60 -6.82 18.38
N LEU A 614 -20.45 -7.93 17.68
CA LEU A 614 -20.48 -7.98 16.20
C LEU A 614 -21.81 -8.49 15.63
N THR A 615 -22.65 -9.17 16.44
CA THR A 615 -23.98 -9.62 15.99
C THR A 615 -25.07 -8.62 16.32
N SER A 616 -26.16 -8.65 15.58
CA SER A 616 -27.40 -7.90 15.85
C SER A 616 -28.42 -8.68 16.67
N GLY A 617 -28.07 -9.92 17.08
CA GLY A 617 -28.91 -10.81 17.86
C GLY A 617 -29.02 -10.40 19.35
N GLU A 618 -29.76 -11.19 20.12
CA GLU A 618 -29.81 -11.04 21.57
C GLU A 618 -28.43 -11.24 22.19
N ARG A 619 -28.11 -10.39 23.16
CA ARG A 619 -26.86 -10.51 23.90
C ARG A 619 -26.87 -11.79 24.75
N ILE A 620 -25.74 -12.48 24.78
CA ILE A 620 -25.48 -13.58 25.70
C ILE A 620 -24.88 -13.02 26.98
N ASP A 621 -25.64 -12.99 28.07
CA ASP A 621 -25.24 -12.42 29.35
C ASP A 621 -24.50 -13.43 30.24
N GLY A 622 -23.45 -12.97 30.91
CA GLY A 622 -22.66 -13.72 31.88
C GLY A 622 -21.54 -14.58 31.25
N ILE A 623 -20.45 -14.70 32.00
CA ILE A 623 -19.24 -15.44 31.58
C ILE A 623 -19.56 -16.91 31.30
N GLU A 624 -20.37 -17.55 32.12
CA GLU A 624 -20.70 -18.97 31.97
C GLU A 624 -21.50 -19.26 30.70
N ASN A 625 -22.43 -18.37 30.32
CA ASN A 625 -23.27 -18.57 29.16
C ASN A 625 -22.49 -18.28 27.85
N ILE A 626 -21.69 -17.23 27.81
CA ILE A 626 -20.86 -16.95 26.65
C ILE A 626 -19.77 -18.02 26.46
N ALA A 627 -19.17 -18.51 27.54
CA ALA A 627 -18.22 -19.61 27.51
C ALA A 627 -18.86 -20.92 27.02
N LYS A 628 -20.11 -21.22 27.42
CA LYS A 628 -20.86 -22.35 26.89
C LYS A 628 -21.05 -22.27 25.39
N TYR A 629 -21.50 -21.14 24.92
CA TYR A 629 -21.67 -20.89 23.49
C TYR A 629 -20.36 -21.08 22.72
N TYR A 630 -19.23 -20.55 23.24
CA TYR A 630 -17.91 -20.70 22.61
C TYR A 630 -17.36 -22.13 22.73
N SER A 631 -17.65 -22.86 23.80
CA SER A 631 -17.30 -24.27 23.92
C SER A 631 -17.98 -25.10 22.84
N GLU A 632 -19.27 -24.88 22.60
CA GLU A 632 -20.02 -25.57 21.54
C GLU A 632 -19.48 -25.22 20.14
N LEU A 633 -19.04 -23.96 19.90
CA LEU A 633 -18.39 -23.57 18.66
C LEU A 633 -17.07 -24.30 18.44
N ILE A 634 -16.23 -24.40 19.46
CA ILE A 634 -14.93 -25.09 19.39
C ILE A 634 -15.12 -26.59 19.12
N GLU A 635 -16.05 -27.25 19.82
CA GLU A 635 -16.34 -28.69 19.65
C GLU A 635 -16.83 -28.99 18.23
N ASN A 636 -17.59 -28.08 17.63
CA ASN A 636 -18.18 -28.26 16.29
C ASN A 636 -17.34 -27.67 15.16
N PHE A 637 -16.21 -27.04 15.45
CA PHE A 637 -15.39 -26.40 14.43
C PHE A 637 -14.76 -27.45 13.51
N ALA A 638 -15.22 -27.50 12.27
CA ALA A 638 -14.91 -28.55 11.31
C ALA A 638 -13.41 -28.84 11.10
N PRO A 639 -12.52 -27.83 10.98
CA PRO A 639 -11.09 -28.06 10.81
C PRO A 639 -10.43 -28.81 11.97
N GLU A 640 -10.92 -28.62 13.20
CA GLU A 640 -10.37 -29.21 14.42
C GLU A 640 -11.22 -30.35 15.03
N LYS A 641 -12.36 -30.67 14.40
CA LYS A 641 -13.32 -31.66 14.96
C LYS A 641 -12.71 -33.05 15.19
N LYS A 642 -11.75 -33.45 14.36
CA LYS A 642 -11.09 -34.74 14.39
C LYS A 642 -9.87 -34.79 15.35
N PHE A 643 -9.41 -33.68 15.86
CA PHE A 643 -8.25 -33.59 16.71
C PHE A 643 -8.67 -33.52 18.18
N GLY A 644 -8.06 -34.39 19.01
CA GLY A 644 -8.42 -34.53 20.42
C GLY A 644 -7.84 -33.44 21.32
N GLN A 645 -6.75 -32.78 20.89
CA GLN A 645 -5.98 -31.81 21.69
C GLN A 645 -6.08 -30.41 21.16
N ILE A 646 -6.25 -29.41 22.04
CA ILE A 646 -6.27 -27.98 21.73
C ILE A 646 -5.54 -27.19 22.81
N LYS A 647 -5.08 -25.98 22.43
CA LYS A 647 -4.63 -24.93 23.35
C LYS A 647 -5.66 -23.80 23.37
N LEU A 648 -5.81 -23.14 24.52
CA LEU A 648 -6.64 -21.97 24.66
C LEU A 648 -5.80 -20.76 25.06
N MET A 649 -6.13 -19.60 24.51
CA MET A 649 -5.49 -18.33 24.84
C MET A 649 -6.55 -17.24 25.01
N GLY A 650 -6.37 -16.35 25.98
CA GLY A 650 -7.24 -15.20 26.12
C GLY A 650 -6.53 -14.00 26.71
N TRP A 651 -6.92 -12.81 26.26
CA TRP A 651 -6.41 -11.53 26.73
C TRP A 651 -7.54 -10.72 27.40
N SER A 652 -7.23 -10.09 28.54
CA SER A 652 -8.19 -9.27 29.26
C SER A 652 -9.47 -10.07 29.60
N TYR A 653 -10.65 -9.58 29.30
CA TYR A 653 -11.92 -10.31 29.39
C TYR A 653 -11.84 -11.73 28.78
N GLY A 654 -11.15 -11.86 27.64
CA GLY A 654 -10.99 -13.14 26.96
C GLY A 654 -10.23 -14.20 27.76
N GLY A 655 -9.33 -13.82 28.65
CA GLY A 655 -8.65 -14.78 29.54
C GLY A 655 -9.58 -15.34 30.61
N VAL A 656 -10.49 -14.53 31.13
CA VAL A 656 -11.54 -14.98 32.06
C VAL A 656 -12.50 -15.94 31.37
N VAL A 657 -12.96 -15.60 30.16
CA VAL A 657 -13.84 -16.46 29.36
C VAL A 657 -13.12 -17.75 28.96
N ALA A 658 -11.84 -17.69 28.56
CA ALA A 658 -11.04 -18.87 28.21
C ALA A 658 -10.89 -19.84 29.40
N SER A 659 -10.73 -19.33 30.63
CA SER A 659 -10.67 -20.16 31.81
C SER A 659 -11.99 -20.89 32.08
N GLU A 660 -13.13 -20.26 31.86
CA GLU A 660 -14.44 -20.90 31.99
C GLU A 660 -14.71 -21.88 30.83
N ILE A 661 -14.26 -21.58 29.60
CA ILE A 661 -14.30 -22.55 28.50
C ILE A 661 -13.52 -23.83 28.87
N CYS A 662 -12.31 -23.67 29.44
CA CYS A 662 -11.54 -24.81 29.94
C CYS A 662 -12.37 -25.68 30.93
N HIS A 663 -12.96 -25.02 31.93
CA HIS A 663 -13.77 -25.71 32.94
C HIS A 663 -14.95 -26.48 32.34
N GLN A 664 -15.61 -25.89 31.32
CA GLN A 664 -16.76 -26.52 30.66
C GLN A 664 -16.35 -27.65 29.72
N LEU A 665 -15.30 -27.49 28.92
CA LEU A 665 -14.80 -28.53 28.03
C LEU A 665 -14.25 -29.74 28.81
N MET A 666 -13.60 -29.51 29.96
CA MET A 666 -13.17 -30.62 30.84
C MET A 666 -14.33 -31.45 31.39
N LYS A 667 -15.53 -30.92 31.48
CA LYS A 667 -16.75 -31.58 31.92
C LYS A 667 -17.57 -32.19 30.80
N SER A 668 -17.26 -31.84 29.56
CA SER A 668 -17.98 -32.31 28.37
C SER A 668 -17.69 -33.77 28.08
N LYS A 669 -18.71 -34.52 27.62
CA LYS A 669 -18.56 -35.94 27.22
C LYS A 669 -17.75 -36.13 25.93
N ASN A 670 -17.58 -35.09 25.15
CA ASN A 670 -16.85 -35.09 23.85
C ASN A 670 -15.37 -34.77 24.00
N HIS A 671 -14.77 -34.93 25.14
CA HIS A 671 -13.41 -34.62 25.60
C HIS A 671 -12.44 -34.15 24.49
N LYS A 672 -12.36 -32.81 24.30
CA LYS A 672 -11.13 -32.20 23.78
C LYS A 672 -10.18 -31.98 24.95
N GLU A 673 -9.02 -32.60 24.90
CA GLU A 673 -7.96 -32.42 25.88
C GLU A 673 -7.36 -31.03 25.71
N ILE A 674 -7.41 -30.23 26.78
CA ILE A 674 -6.76 -28.92 26.78
C ILE A 674 -5.35 -29.10 27.27
N THR A 675 -4.38 -28.99 26.38
CA THR A 675 -2.97 -29.20 26.69
C THR A 675 -2.34 -28.02 27.40
N GLU A 676 -2.85 -26.79 27.15
CA GLU A 676 -2.31 -25.58 27.73
C GLU A 676 -3.33 -24.43 27.69
N LEU A 677 -3.34 -23.62 28.74
CA LEU A 677 -4.08 -22.38 28.82
C LEU A 677 -3.10 -21.17 28.92
N ILE A 678 -3.23 -20.20 28.04
CA ILE A 678 -2.40 -18.98 28.05
C ILE A 678 -3.30 -17.79 28.40
N ILE A 679 -3.05 -17.16 29.51
CA ILE A 679 -3.80 -16.00 30.00
C ILE A 679 -2.92 -14.76 29.91
N LEU A 680 -3.38 -13.75 29.20
CA LEU A 680 -2.67 -12.49 29.02
C LEU A 680 -3.40 -11.38 29.77
N ASP A 681 -2.80 -10.91 30.84
CA ASP A 681 -3.20 -9.73 31.61
C ASP A 681 -4.72 -9.60 31.81
N SER A 682 -5.32 -10.58 32.49
CA SER A 682 -6.77 -10.74 32.63
C SER A 682 -7.24 -10.41 34.04
N PRO A 683 -8.34 -9.64 34.19
CA PRO A 683 -8.89 -9.25 35.49
C PRO A 683 -9.75 -10.35 36.11
N PHE A 684 -9.28 -10.98 37.18
CA PHE A 684 -10.08 -11.88 38.00
C PHE A 684 -10.40 -11.19 39.32
N TYR A 685 -11.69 -10.96 39.62
CA TYR A 685 -12.11 -10.36 40.89
C TYR A 685 -12.42 -11.49 41.90
N LEU A 686 -11.57 -11.63 42.93
CA LEU A 686 -11.59 -12.77 43.84
C LEU A 686 -12.27 -12.47 45.15
N ASN A 687 -12.41 -11.20 45.51
CA ASN A 687 -12.97 -10.76 46.79
C ASN A 687 -13.81 -9.50 46.64
N HIS A 688 -14.54 -9.12 47.69
CA HIS A 688 -15.39 -7.92 47.68
C HIS A 688 -14.61 -6.62 47.53
N GLU A 689 -13.38 -6.55 48.06
CA GLU A 689 -12.56 -5.31 47.94
C GLU A 689 -12.16 -5.05 46.50
N ASP A 690 -11.81 -6.09 45.72
CA ASP A 690 -11.48 -5.99 44.30
C ASP A 690 -12.70 -5.52 43.51
N ILE A 691 -13.88 -6.04 43.82
CA ILE A 691 -15.16 -5.67 43.18
C ILE A 691 -15.53 -4.22 43.50
N ASP A 692 -15.46 -3.81 44.80
CA ASP A 692 -15.79 -2.47 45.24
C ASP A 692 -14.88 -1.40 44.61
N LEU A 693 -13.58 -1.72 44.48
CA LEU A 693 -12.61 -0.86 43.82
C LEU A 693 -12.94 -0.73 42.33
N ALA A 694 -13.23 -1.84 41.65
CA ALA A 694 -13.59 -1.86 40.25
C ALA A 694 -14.88 -1.06 39.98
N GLN A 695 -15.92 -1.24 40.82
CA GLN A 695 -17.15 -0.46 40.72
C GLN A 695 -16.94 1.04 40.97
N THR A 696 -16.04 1.39 41.90
CA THR A 696 -15.70 2.80 42.17
C THR A 696 -15.01 3.42 40.93
N ARG A 697 -14.11 2.70 40.29
CA ARG A 697 -13.45 3.13 39.06
C ARG A 697 -14.44 3.32 37.90
N GLU A 698 -15.42 2.39 37.76
CA GLU A 698 -16.46 2.50 36.74
C GLU A 698 -17.35 3.75 36.98
N LYS A 699 -17.80 3.98 38.23
CA LYS A 699 -18.58 5.16 38.61
C LYS A 699 -17.86 6.46 38.33
N ASN A 700 -16.54 6.50 38.51
CA ASN A 700 -15.71 7.66 38.23
C ASN A 700 -15.35 7.82 36.72
N GLY A 701 -15.88 6.96 35.85
CA GLY A 701 -15.64 7.00 34.42
C GLY A 701 -14.22 6.58 33.98
N TYR A 702 -13.46 5.94 34.87
CA TYR A 702 -12.08 5.52 34.61
C TYR A 702 -11.98 4.59 33.42
N TYR A 703 -12.77 3.53 33.36
CA TYR A 703 -12.75 2.59 32.22
C TYR A 703 -13.23 3.22 30.92
N ARG A 704 -14.21 4.14 30.99
CA ARG A 704 -14.67 4.88 29.82
C ARG A 704 -13.57 5.77 29.25
N LYS A 705 -12.92 6.56 30.10
CA LYS A 705 -11.81 7.45 29.72
C LYS A 705 -10.62 6.65 29.19
N TYR A 706 -10.21 5.61 29.90
CA TYR A 706 -9.15 4.71 29.49
C TYR A 706 -9.44 4.11 28.12
N PHE A 707 -10.66 3.62 27.89
CA PHE A 707 -11.07 3.01 26.64
C PHE A 707 -11.09 4.02 25.47
N GLU A 708 -11.58 5.25 25.68
CA GLU A 708 -11.62 6.32 24.68
C GLU A 708 -10.20 6.80 24.28
N GLU A 709 -9.25 6.74 25.21
CA GLU A 709 -7.86 7.12 24.98
C GLU A 709 -7.03 6.01 24.30
N THR A 710 -7.50 4.76 24.29
CA THR A 710 -6.75 3.62 23.76
C THR A 710 -6.74 3.55 22.25
N HIS A 711 -5.67 2.99 21.71
CA HIS A 711 -5.53 2.68 20.27
C HIS A 711 -6.64 1.74 19.75
N ILE A 712 -7.20 0.91 20.63
CA ILE A 712 -8.28 -0.04 20.33
C ILE A 712 -9.55 0.69 19.92
N PHE A 713 -9.96 1.74 20.66
CA PHE A 713 -11.13 2.55 20.33
C PHE A 713 -11.02 3.21 18.95
N LYS A 714 -9.87 3.83 18.69
CA LYS A 714 -9.58 4.50 17.40
C LYS A 714 -9.65 3.55 16.20
N ASN A 715 -9.33 2.29 16.38
CA ASN A 715 -9.39 1.29 15.31
C ASN A 715 -10.78 0.68 15.11
N ARG A 716 -11.60 0.54 16.17
CA ARG A 716 -12.95 -0.06 16.10
C ARG A 716 -14.01 0.82 15.50
N THR A 717 -13.97 2.12 15.74
CA THR A 717 -14.87 3.07 15.07
C THR A 717 -14.73 3.07 13.55
N LYS A 718 -13.61 2.59 13.03
CA LYS A 718 -13.38 2.37 11.58
C LYS A 718 -14.10 1.13 11.02
N LYS A 719 -14.66 0.23 11.86
CA LYS A 719 -15.26 -1.06 11.45
C LYS A 719 -16.80 -1.11 11.61
N ASN A 720 -17.52 0.00 11.47
CA ASN A 720 -18.99 0.08 11.56
C ASN A 720 -19.60 -0.26 12.93
N VAL A 721 -18.82 -0.32 13.99
CA VAL A 721 -19.35 -0.39 15.35
C VAL A 721 -19.47 1.03 15.89
N THR A 722 -20.68 1.45 16.24
CA THR A 722 -20.89 2.81 16.76
C THR A 722 -20.22 3.01 18.12
N THR A 723 -19.80 4.23 18.41
CA THR A 723 -19.21 4.60 19.71
C THR A 723 -20.13 4.21 20.87
N GLU A 724 -21.43 4.45 20.72
CA GLU A 724 -22.44 4.09 21.73
C GLU A 724 -22.47 2.58 21.99
N ARG A 725 -22.39 1.77 20.94
CA ARG A 725 -22.37 0.31 21.07
C ARG A 725 -21.10 -0.18 21.76
N LEU A 726 -19.93 0.42 21.46
CA LEU A 726 -18.68 0.12 22.14
C LEU A 726 -18.74 0.45 23.63
N ILE A 727 -19.25 1.62 23.98
CA ILE A 727 -19.41 2.06 25.38
C ILE A 727 -20.35 1.13 26.12
N LYS A 728 -21.51 0.83 25.52
CA LYS A 728 -22.49 -0.10 26.11
C LYS A 728 -21.86 -1.48 26.33
N ASN A 729 -21.21 -2.04 25.30
CA ASN A 729 -20.57 -3.37 25.41
C ASN A 729 -19.48 -3.38 26.48
N ASN A 730 -18.73 -2.30 26.66
CA ASN A 730 -17.71 -2.21 27.71
C ASN A 730 -18.33 -2.25 29.11
N HIS A 731 -19.45 -1.52 29.30
CA HIS A 731 -20.21 -1.58 30.55
C HIS A 731 -20.74 -2.99 30.82
N ASP A 732 -21.35 -3.62 29.84
CA ASP A 732 -21.93 -4.97 29.95
C ASP A 732 -20.84 -6.03 30.25
N VAL A 733 -19.67 -5.95 29.59
CA VAL A 733 -18.50 -6.79 29.86
C VAL A 733 -18.02 -6.62 31.32
N PHE A 734 -17.99 -5.40 31.79
CA PHE A 734 -17.64 -5.10 33.18
C PHE A 734 -18.64 -5.75 34.17
N GLN A 735 -19.95 -5.67 33.89
CA GLN A 735 -20.97 -6.33 34.71
C GLN A 735 -20.81 -7.84 34.71
N ASP A 736 -20.51 -8.46 33.56
CA ASP A 736 -20.24 -9.89 33.49
C ASP A 736 -19.04 -10.30 34.36
N LEU A 737 -17.97 -9.48 34.38
CA LEU A 737 -16.76 -9.76 35.16
C LEU A 737 -16.98 -9.70 36.68
N ILE A 738 -17.67 -8.68 37.20
CA ILE A 738 -17.87 -8.51 38.65
C ILE A 738 -18.86 -9.52 39.25
N HIS A 739 -19.72 -10.10 38.41
CA HIS A 739 -20.67 -11.13 38.87
C HIS A 739 -20.15 -12.57 38.69
N TYR A 740 -19.03 -12.74 37.98
CA TYR A 740 -18.45 -14.07 37.74
C TYR A 740 -17.63 -14.56 38.94
N LYS A 741 -17.82 -15.82 39.31
CA LYS A 741 -17.03 -16.51 40.33
C LYS A 741 -16.02 -17.47 39.65
N PRO A 742 -14.73 -17.10 39.58
CA PRO A 742 -13.72 -17.94 38.95
C PRO A 742 -13.61 -19.32 39.63
N LYS A 743 -13.41 -20.33 38.84
CA LYS A 743 -13.26 -21.74 39.29
C LYS A 743 -11.80 -22.16 39.22
N LYS A 744 -11.36 -22.96 40.18
CA LYS A 744 -10.00 -23.49 40.19
C LYS A 744 -9.78 -24.45 39.01
N LEU A 745 -8.67 -24.31 38.30
CA LEU A 745 -8.26 -25.16 37.21
C LEU A 745 -6.93 -25.85 37.54
N ASP A 746 -6.82 -27.11 37.14
CA ASP A 746 -5.61 -27.93 37.30
C ASP A 746 -5.12 -28.36 35.90
N ILE A 747 -4.70 -27.42 35.12
CA ILE A 747 -4.14 -27.61 33.79
C ILE A 747 -2.88 -26.74 33.65
N PRO A 748 -1.92 -27.12 32.78
CA PRO A 748 -0.77 -26.28 32.48
C PRO A 748 -1.24 -24.88 32.06
N THR A 749 -0.90 -23.87 32.85
CA THR A 749 -1.35 -22.50 32.63
C THR A 749 -0.16 -21.54 32.63
N ILE A 750 -0.03 -20.75 31.55
CA ILE A 750 0.91 -19.64 31.48
C ILE A 750 0.14 -18.35 31.73
N PHE A 751 0.52 -17.62 32.77
CA PHE A 751 -0.10 -16.34 33.13
C PHE A 751 0.88 -15.20 32.84
N VAL A 752 0.63 -14.42 31.82
CA VAL A 752 1.40 -13.20 31.51
C VAL A 752 0.75 -12.02 32.22
N ARG A 753 1.47 -11.33 33.08
CA ARG A 753 0.97 -10.26 33.92
C ARG A 753 1.68 -8.94 33.60
N SER A 754 0.91 -7.87 33.38
CA SER A 754 1.42 -6.50 33.26
C SER A 754 1.82 -5.96 34.63
N MET A 755 3.07 -5.49 34.75
CA MET A 755 3.58 -4.85 35.98
C MET A 755 3.47 -3.32 35.96
N VAL A 756 2.88 -2.77 34.93
CA VAL A 756 2.65 -1.31 34.78
C VAL A 756 1.27 -0.91 35.34
N GLU A 757 0.37 -1.85 35.50
CA GLU A 757 -0.98 -1.64 36.03
C GLU A 757 -0.96 -1.46 37.57
N GLU A 758 -1.91 -0.66 38.09
CA GLU A 758 -1.92 -0.25 39.50
C GLU A 758 -2.22 -1.37 40.52
N ARG A 759 -2.56 -2.56 40.16
CA ARG A 759 -2.69 -3.75 41.05
C ARG A 759 -2.76 -5.01 40.20
N PRO A 760 -1.66 -5.58 39.78
CA PRO A 760 -1.64 -6.90 39.17
C PRO A 760 -2.01 -7.97 40.21
N LEU A 761 -2.61 -9.08 39.76
CA LEU A 761 -2.86 -10.23 40.62
C LEU A 761 -1.57 -10.73 41.25
N SER A 762 -1.61 -11.04 42.56
CA SER A 762 -0.45 -11.63 43.24
C SER A 762 -0.25 -13.10 42.84
N ASP A 763 0.96 -13.62 43.04
CA ASP A 763 1.26 -15.04 42.80
C ASP A 763 0.34 -15.96 43.59
N GLU A 764 0.00 -15.58 44.85
CA GLU A 764 -0.97 -16.31 45.67
C GLU A 764 -2.38 -16.32 45.05
N GLN A 765 -2.83 -15.20 44.52
CA GLN A 765 -4.13 -15.11 43.87
C GLN A 765 -4.18 -15.96 42.61
N ILE A 766 -3.11 -15.92 41.79
CA ILE A 766 -2.98 -16.77 40.58
C ILE A 766 -2.94 -18.23 40.95
N GLY A 767 -2.17 -18.62 41.99
CA GLY A 767 -2.09 -19.98 42.49
C GLY A 767 -3.40 -20.53 43.05
N LYS A 768 -4.30 -19.68 43.56
CA LYS A 768 -5.67 -20.07 43.96
C LYS A 768 -6.54 -20.43 42.77
N LEU A 769 -6.30 -19.83 41.62
CA LEU A 769 -7.05 -20.07 40.37
C LEU A 769 -6.46 -21.22 39.53
N PHE A 770 -5.14 -21.30 39.45
CA PHE A 770 -4.42 -22.21 38.58
C PHE A 770 -3.36 -22.97 39.38
N SER A 771 -3.58 -24.25 39.65
CA SER A 771 -2.67 -25.05 40.51
C SER A 771 -1.36 -25.41 39.76
N ASN A 772 -1.39 -25.49 38.46
CA ASN A 772 -0.20 -25.74 37.62
C ASN A 772 0.07 -24.53 36.73
N ASN A 773 0.75 -23.53 37.29
CA ASN A 773 0.94 -22.26 36.60
C ASN A 773 2.40 -21.84 36.47
N CYS A 774 2.70 -21.09 35.39
CA CYS A 774 3.93 -20.37 35.19
C CYS A 774 3.57 -18.89 35.01
N ILE A 775 4.15 -18.00 35.86
CA ILE A 775 3.85 -16.57 35.83
C ILE A 775 5.00 -15.86 35.11
N ILE A 776 4.66 -14.99 34.15
CA ILE A 776 5.59 -14.18 33.40
C ILE A 776 5.22 -12.70 33.55
N ASP A 777 6.10 -11.94 34.15
CA ASP A 777 5.92 -10.50 34.34
C ASP A 777 6.44 -9.72 33.12
N VAL A 778 5.62 -8.83 32.61
CA VAL A 778 5.97 -7.95 31.51
C VAL A 778 5.79 -6.48 31.89
N PHE A 779 6.70 -5.63 31.45
CA PHE A 779 6.65 -4.18 31.69
C PHE A 779 6.05 -3.48 30.45
N SER A 780 4.80 -3.80 30.15
CA SER A 780 4.03 -3.24 29.06
C SER A 780 2.63 -2.88 29.56
N ARG A 781 2.05 -1.81 29.07
CA ARG A 781 0.66 -1.49 29.36
C ARG A 781 -0.29 -2.53 28.76
N HIS A 782 -1.44 -2.71 29.39
CA HIS A 782 -2.48 -3.65 28.99
C HIS A 782 -2.84 -3.57 27.48
N ASP A 783 -3.02 -2.37 26.97
CA ASP A 783 -3.42 -2.09 25.60
C ASP A 783 -2.27 -2.18 24.57
N TYR A 784 -1.01 -2.30 25.04
CA TYR A 784 0.19 -2.35 24.19
C TYR A 784 0.85 -3.74 24.12
N LEU A 785 0.30 -4.76 24.78
CA LEU A 785 0.88 -6.11 24.86
C LEU A 785 1.25 -6.72 23.49
N PHE A 786 0.48 -6.43 22.44
CA PHE A 786 0.75 -6.95 21.08
C PHE A 786 1.49 -5.98 20.16
N VAL A 787 1.61 -4.73 20.57
CA VAL A 787 2.24 -3.65 19.79
C VAL A 787 3.70 -3.49 20.18
N GLU A 788 4.00 -3.63 21.48
CA GLU A 788 5.35 -3.52 22.00
C GLU A 788 6.20 -4.72 21.60
N GLU A 789 7.30 -4.49 20.89
CA GLU A 789 8.10 -5.53 20.22
C GLU A 789 8.62 -6.60 21.19
N LYS A 790 9.11 -6.19 22.37
CA LYS A 790 9.64 -7.13 23.39
C LYS A 790 8.55 -8.05 23.92
N THR A 791 7.39 -7.50 24.23
CA THR A 791 6.24 -8.27 24.78
C THR A 791 5.65 -9.18 23.71
N ALA A 792 5.48 -8.68 22.48
CA ALA A 792 5.05 -9.48 21.35
C ALA A 792 6.02 -10.65 21.06
N LEU A 793 7.33 -10.46 21.24
CA LEU A 793 8.33 -11.52 21.10
C LEU A 793 8.22 -12.58 22.19
N ILE A 794 7.96 -12.19 23.45
CA ILE A 794 7.70 -13.11 24.55
C ILE A 794 6.47 -13.98 24.24
N ILE A 795 5.35 -13.36 23.89
CA ILE A 795 4.11 -14.07 23.54
C ILE A 795 4.34 -15.00 22.34
N LYS A 796 5.10 -14.57 21.34
CA LYS A 796 5.49 -15.39 20.20
C LYS A 796 6.29 -16.62 20.62
N LYS A 797 7.26 -16.47 21.52
CA LYS A 797 8.04 -17.61 22.05
C LYS A 797 7.16 -18.58 22.83
N LEU A 798 6.23 -18.08 23.64
CA LEU A 798 5.27 -18.92 24.39
C LEU A 798 4.39 -19.75 23.45
N LEU A 799 3.98 -19.18 22.32
CA LEU A 799 3.19 -19.91 21.32
C LEU A 799 3.98 -21.00 20.61
N GLN A 800 5.33 -20.90 20.54
CA GLN A 800 6.22 -21.84 19.86
C GLN A 800 6.74 -22.98 20.75
N LEU A 801 6.54 -22.89 22.09
CA LEU A 801 7.03 -23.92 23.00
C LEU A 801 6.13 -25.16 22.98
N THR A 802 6.73 -26.32 22.78
CA THR A 802 6.06 -27.62 23.00
C THR A 802 6.04 -27.93 24.49
N PRO A 803 5.07 -28.75 25.02
CA PRO A 803 4.92 -29.03 26.45
C PRO A 803 6.11 -29.74 27.13
N THR A 804 7.15 -30.12 26.40
CA THR A 804 8.28 -30.94 26.86
C THR A 804 9.58 -30.20 27.13
N GLY A 805 9.65 -28.88 26.91
CA GLY A 805 10.85 -28.08 27.17
C GLY A 805 10.69 -27.24 28.43
N GLY A 806 11.31 -27.63 29.54
CA GLY A 806 11.40 -26.78 30.72
C GLY A 806 12.05 -25.46 30.41
N PHE A 807 11.55 -24.38 31.02
CA PHE A 807 12.16 -23.06 30.96
C PHE A 807 13.51 -23.10 31.69
N GLU A 808 14.65 -22.92 30.99
CA GLU A 808 15.87 -22.37 31.53
C GLU A 808 15.99 -20.87 31.14
#